data_151ff741e1f23143b6286110050de781
#
_entry.id   151ff741e1f23143b6286110050de781
#
_cell.length_a   1.000
_cell.length_b   1.000
_cell.length_c   1.000
_cell.angle_alpha   90.00
_cell.angle_beta   90.00
_cell.angle_gamma   90.00
#
_symmetry.space_group_name_H-M   'P 1'
#
loop_
_entity.id
_entity.type
_entity.pdbx_description
1 polymer ?
#
loop_
_entity_poly.entity_id
_entity_poly.type
_entity_poly.pdbx_seq_one_letter_code
_entity_poly.pdbx_strand_id
1 'polypeptide(L)'
;MHHKKYETRQQSTSISISTSHHYRLATRSSILKLNKAIKVKRLIKSSTLRNDENRLTNKRTSECYQHSTPLTTGNIALFAQNTQSSSPLYINRRRQTHLGNMTSYSALKRKAQRSDISSSISRFQVNLEHVLGFTSISNSVVGQDHSTIAYAAGSTAVLYDINTQKQDFIINTARKAITSLSLSPDGRYLATGECGHDPKVRVWDLTGDKTVCIELGDHKFAIDSVCFSPNVDRLVSIGSLHDGNIYVWSWQEKKKLASNKCTCSIRRIAFAEDGSYFVTVGNRHVKFWYLISTASLEVVPLRGRYAILAERKDNLFTDVVCGRGDCAGMTYVITANGLICQFDEHRQLRGERDLQEKANCLAIGDLYLVVGCAKGAVYIFSPQTLEYVMSIPLPHYLGVDIGFITSIDQMTYSQQQNMCFPDTIAVCLDEDKSVLTCFYNDHSFYIWDIKNERSIKKRDSYMYHSGCGWGIETYSRTSTSPSILRHLTCITCSSDNTIRFWSLNNGEADSYFAPSPAANIFSRQLMKVVYLDEDYSKLCDSQTIQERPEFVPKVGGRCMKMAPDGLSLAIGDRNGNIRIFDMQTFKQIALVEAHDSEVLSVDYGQSSGMNVTFLASSSRDRFVHIFDASKDYQLVATLDDHSAAITAVRFTFSSVTSNLQLITCSADKSLIFRSISKNENGKYQCIRSNNIVEKQTFYDLAIDHSRELVNTACQDRMIRVYNTQDGKRVRTCKGSMSDDTGYLIKIDIDTSGRYLATSCSNKCVYIWDTVTTECVASLCGHSEIVTDIKFSHDGHHLYTISGDSCIFVWNIAELAIVPTTCRLPSVPLAKSNELEITEVEETISQVQF
;
A
#
# COMPACT_ATOMS: atom_id res chain seq x y z
N MET A 1 25.73 30.84 -50.97
CA MET A 1 26.15 32.23 -51.05
C MET A 1 26.35 32.75 -49.63
N HIS A 2 27.61 33.10 -49.36
CA HIS A 2 28.18 34.04 -48.36
C HIS A 2 27.86 33.81 -46.87
N HIS A 3 28.79 33.31 -46.12
CA HIS A 3 30.07 33.89 -45.59
C HIS A 3 29.93 35.04 -44.60
N LYS A 4 30.42 34.88 -43.36
CA LYS A 4 31.58 35.45 -42.61
C LYS A 4 31.35 35.21 -41.12
N LYS A 5 32.14 34.48 -40.37
CA LYS A 5 33.53 34.62 -39.83
C LYS A 5 33.83 35.94 -39.13
N TYR A 6 34.19 35.86 -37.85
CA TYR A 6 35.37 36.46 -37.16
C TYR A 6 35.28 35.97 -35.70
N GLU A 7 36.12 35.15 -35.11
CA GLU A 7 37.48 35.24 -34.53
C GLU A 7 37.79 36.54 -33.78
N THR A 8 38.17 36.52 -32.55
CA THR A 8 39.43 36.36 -31.81
C THR A 8 39.32 37.17 -30.51
N ARG A 9 39.86 36.93 -29.38
CA ARG A 9 41.21 36.62 -28.91
C ARG A 9 41.27 36.50 -27.37
N GLN A 10 42.18 35.68 -26.91
CA GLN A 10 42.65 35.48 -25.55
C GLN A 10 43.20 36.75 -24.90
N GLN A 11 43.04 36.82 -23.56
CA GLN A 11 44.17 37.27 -22.71
C GLN A 11 44.06 36.58 -21.30
N SER A 12 45.12 35.89 -20.99
CA SER A 12 45.52 35.33 -19.71
C SER A 12 46.07 36.40 -18.79
N THR A 13 45.68 36.41 -17.53
CA THR A 13 46.63 36.87 -16.48
C THR A 13 46.27 36.16 -15.17
N SER A 14 47.30 35.52 -14.64
CA SER A 14 47.46 34.88 -13.35
C SER A 14 47.38 35.91 -12.20
N ILE A 15 46.60 35.57 -11.15
CA ILE A 15 46.90 36.01 -9.78
C ILE A 15 46.55 34.85 -8.83
N SER A 16 47.61 34.42 -8.13
CA SER A 16 47.61 33.41 -7.11
C SER A 16 47.36 34.01 -5.71
N ILE A 17 46.75 33.17 -4.82
CA ILE A 17 46.91 33.17 -3.36
C ILE A 17 46.22 34.31 -2.59
N SER A 18 45.12 33.99 -1.93
CA SER A 18 44.82 34.15 -0.51
C SER A 18 43.33 34.24 -0.23
N THR A 19 42.67 33.14 0.03
CA THR A 19 41.36 33.15 0.75
C THR A 19 41.11 31.81 1.43
N SER A 20 41.80 31.59 2.54
CA SER A 20 41.48 30.46 3.44
C SER A 20 40.98 30.88 4.82
N HIS A 21 40.59 32.15 5.02
CA HIS A 21 40.15 32.62 6.36
C HIS A 21 38.75 33.20 6.44
N HIS A 22 37.98 33.30 5.37
CA HIS A 22 36.61 33.86 5.44
C HIS A 22 35.45 32.85 5.45
N TYR A 23 35.71 31.56 5.23
CA TYR A 23 34.66 30.53 5.26
C TYR A 23 34.27 29.98 6.67
N ARG A 24 35.03 30.28 7.70
CA ARG A 24 34.76 29.85 9.07
C ARG A 24 33.92 30.80 9.92
N LEU A 25 33.61 31.99 9.45
CA LEU A 25 32.80 32.98 10.20
C LEU A 25 31.33 33.08 9.72
N ALA A 26 31.02 32.59 8.51
CA ALA A 26 29.65 32.61 7.98
C ALA A 26 28.75 31.50 8.57
N THR A 27 29.32 30.37 8.99
CA THR A 27 28.56 29.26 9.59
C THR A 27 28.12 29.50 11.04
N ARG A 28 28.84 30.32 11.81
CA ARG A 28 28.43 30.68 13.20
C ARG A 28 27.27 31.67 13.26
N SER A 29 27.12 32.52 12.26
CA SER A 29 25.98 33.47 12.18
C SER A 29 24.67 32.81 11.79
N SER A 30 24.72 31.74 11.01
CA SER A 30 23.53 30.98 10.60
C SER A 30 22.98 30.11 11.74
N ILE A 31 23.83 29.56 12.58
CA ILE A 31 23.44 28.75 13.75
C ILE A 31 22.76 29.61 14.83
N LEU A 32 23.14 30.87 14.98
CA LEU A 32 22.52 31.80 15.94
C LEU A 32 21.15 32.32 15.46
N LYS A 33 20.86 32.27 14.16
CA LYS A 33 19.54 32.59 13.62
C LYS A 33 18.56 31.40 13.70
N LEU A 34 19.05 30.17 13.65
CA LEU A 34 18.23 28.96 13.75
C LEU A 34 17.65 28.77 15.15
N ASN A 35 18.38 29.12 16.21
CA ASN A 35 17.92 29.04 17.59
C ASN A 35 16.80 30.02 17.98
N LYS A 36 16.42 30.94 17.09
CA LYS A 36 15.26 31.85 17.27
C LYS A 36 13.99 31.46 16.51
N ALA A 37 14.01 30.44 15.67
CA ALA A 37 12.91 30.10 14.78
C ALA A 37 12.08 28.87 15.17
N ILE A 38 12.55 28.04 16.11
CA ILE A 38 11.77 26.88 16.56
C ILE A 38 10.75 27.34 17.60
N LYS A 39 9.62 27.89 17.13
CA LYS A 39 8.44 28.13 17.96
C LYS A 39 7.55 26.89 17.93
N VAL A 40 7.48 26.19 19.03
CA VAL A 40 6.40 25.22 19.29
C VAL A 40 5.08 25.99 19.30
N LYS A 41 4.25 25.85 18.29
CA LYS A 41 2.89 26.39 18.27
C LYS A 41 1.99 25.50 19.10
N ARG A 42 1.73 25.88 20.33
CA ARG A 42 0.74 25.25 21.20
C ARG A 42 -0.66 25.63 20.72
N LEU A 43 -1.42 24.68 20.18
CA LEU A 43 -2.86 24.84 19.91
C LEU A 43 -3.64 24.54 21.19
N ILE A 44 -3.70 25.52 22.10
CA ILE A 44 -4.68 25.50 23.19
C ILE A 44 -5.93 26.19 22.65
N LYS A 45 -6.95 25.43 22.29
CA LYS A 45 -8.31 25.93 22.19
C LYS A 45 -8.91 25.90 23.60
N SER A 46 -8.79 27.03 24.32
CA SER A 46 -9.68 27.30 25.47
C SER A 46 -11.05 27.68 24.89
N SER A 47 -12.05 26.88 25.24
CA SER A 47 -13.46 27.21 25.10
C SER A 47 -13.82 28.43 25.95
N THR A 48 -14.04 29.57 25.33
CA THR A 48 -14.91 30.63 25.90
C THR A 48 -15.61 31.35 24.77
N LEU A 49 -16.93 31.31 24.82
CA LEU A 49 -17.89 32.07 24.09
C LEU A 49 -17.64 33.58 24.16
N ARG A 50 -17.81 34.29 23.03
CA ARG A 50 -18.72 35.44 22.87
C ARG A 50 -18.57 36.12 21.53
N ASN A 51 -19.72 36.35 20.96
CA ASN A 51 -20.17 37.24 19.90
C ASN A 51 -19.30 38.47 19.59
N ASP A 52 -19.11 38.80 18.31
CA ASP A 52 -19.81 39.91 17.68
C ASP A 52 -19.40 40.14 16.23
N GLU A 53 -20.36 40.50 15.50
CA GLU A 53 -20.63 40.97 14.16
C GLU A 53 -19.61 41.85 13.42
N ASN A 54 -19.71 41.67 12.10
CA ASN A 54 -19.79 42.71 11.02
C ASN A 54 -18.58 43.17 10.22
N ARG A 55 -18.84 43.02 8.94
CA ARG A 55 -18.66 43.91 7.74
C ARG A 55 -17.47 43.72 6.80
N LEU A 56 -17.84 43.21 5.61
CA LEU A 56 -17.75 43.80 4.26
C LEU A 56 -16.41 44.46 3.83
N THR A 57 -15.82 44.11 2.75
CA THR A 57 -16.07 44.46 1.35
C THR A 57 -14.97 44.07 0.37
N ASN A 58 -15.38 43.46 -0.74
CA ASN A 58 -14.98 43.63 -2.14
C ASN A 58 -13.62 44.22 -2.55
N LYS A 59 -12.94 43.54 -3.50
CA LYS A 59 -12.69 43.88 -4.93
C LYS A 59 -11.57 43.02 -5.49
N ARG A 60 -11.83 42.25 -6.54
CA ARG A 60 -11.61 42.39 -7.98
C ARG A 60 -10.23 42.92 -8.37
N THR A 61 -9.49 42.14 -9.16
CA THR A 61 -9.24 42.19 -10.64
C THR A 61 -8.00 41.34 -10.91
N SER A 62 -8.02 40.37 -11.72
CA SER A 62 -7.99 40.20 -13.20
C SER A 62 -6.58 40.20 -13.80
N GLU A 63 -6.32 39.19 -14.65
CA GLU A 63 -5.47 39.14 -15.86
C GLU A 63 -3.94 39.01 -15.68
N CYS A 64 -3.17 38.29 -16.44
CA CYS A 64 -3.29 37.57 -17.72
C CYS A 64 -2.02 36.78 -18.02
N TYR A 65 -2.14 35.67 -18.79
CA TYR A 65 -1.27 35.08 -19.82
C TYR A 65 0.22 34.84 -19.56
N GLN A 66 0.88 33.84 -20.05
CA GLN A 66 0.77 32.77 -21.06
C GLN A 66 1.98 31.86 -21.06
N HIS A 67 1.77 30.62 -21.53
CA HIS A 67 2.67 29.67 -22.22
C HIS A 67 3.87 29.09 -21.45
N SER A 68 4.14 27.82 -21.46
CA SER A 68 4.06 26.78 -22.48
C SER A 68 4.50 25.41 -21.97
N THR A 69 3.72 24.38 -22.29
CA THR A 69 4.02 22.98 -22.68
C THR A 69 4.77 22.00 -21.78
N PRO A 70 4.48 20.74 -21.96
CA PRO A 70 4.39 19.73 -20.92
C PRO A 70 5.57 18.75 -20.92
N LEU A 71 5.86 18.16 -19.80
CA LEU A 71 6.65 16.91 -19.72
C LEU A 71 6.05 15.94 -18.72
N THR A 72 5.50 14.93 -19.26
CA THR A 72 5.27 13.54 -18.93
C THR A 72 5.81 12.98 -17.59
N THR A 73 4.89 12.29 -16.90
CA THR A 73 5.06 11.07 -16.10
C THR A 73 6.31 10.98 -15.22
N GLY A 74 6.13 11.27 -13.93
CA GLY A 74 7.08 10.98 -12.86
C GLY A 74 6.63 9.79 -12.04
N ASN A 75 7.13 8.63 -12.38
CA ASN A 75 7.04 7.41 -11.59
C ASN A 75 7.71 7.56 -10.22
N ILE A 76 7.21 6.77 -9.27
CA ILE A 76 7.79 6.46 -7.97
C ILE A 76 9.17 5.78 -8.15
N ALA A 77 10.18 6.56 -8.56
CA ALA A 77 11.57 6.12 -8.70
C ALA A 77 12.53 7.20 -8.20
N LEU A 78 12.34 7.62 -6.95
CA LEU A 78 13.12 8.71 -6.34
C LEU A 78 14.32 8.24 -5.50
N PHE A 79 14.85 7.04 -5.79
CA PHE A 79 16.10 6.58 -5.16
C PHE A 79 17.25 6.24 -6.11
N ALA A 80 17.13 6.58 -7.38
CA ALA A 80 18.20 6.27 -8.35
C ALA A 80 18.41 7.39 -9.34
N GLN A 81 18.95 8.52 -8.90
CA GLN A 81 19.64 9.44 -9.81
C GLN A 81 20.73 10.21 -9.05
N ASN A 82 21.94 9.75 -9.25
CA ASN A 82 23.13 10.56 -9.52
C ASN A 82 24.36 9.67 -9.53
N THR A 83 24.72 9.12 -10.67
CA THR A 83 26.10 9.00 -11.12
C THR A 83 26.07 8.83 -12.63
N GLN A 84 26.32 9.93 -13.32
CA GLN A 84 26.84 9.90 -14.69
C GLN A 84 28.34 9.73 -14.61
N SER A 85 28.89 8.78 -15.35
CA SER A 85 30.04 9.05 -16.26
C SER A 85 30.53 7.77 -16.94
N SER A 86 30.65 7.90 -18.25
CA SER A 86 31.62 7.35 -19.16
C SER A 86 31.66 5.85 -19.49
N SER A 87 31.21 5.60 -20.70
CA SER A 87 31.64 4.46 -21.53
C SER A 87 33.09 4.57 -21.92
N PRO A 88 33.76 3.47 -22.22
CA PRO A 88 34.41 3.34 -23.53
C PRO A 88 34.33 1.97 -24.20
N LEU A 89 33.99 2.03 -25.47
CA LEU A 89 34.63 1.40 -26.64
C LEU A 89 35.07 -0.10 -26.63
N TYR A 90 34.48 -0.74 -27.60
CA TYR A 90 34.85 -1.99 -28.26
C TYR A 90 36.35 -2.17 -28.51
N ILE A 91 36.87 -3.39 -28.28
CA ILE A 91 37.85 -4.05 -29.12
C ILE A 91 37.64 -5.58 -29.10
N ASN A 92 37.38 -6.11 -30.30
CA ASN A 92 37.44 -7.53 -30.64
C ASN A 92 38.85 -8.04 -30.60
N ARG A 93 39.10 -9.25 -30.07
CA ARG A 93 40.13 -10.16 -30.62
C ARG A 93 39.84 -11.61 -30.26
N ARG A 94 39.59 -12.38 -31.34
CA ARG A 94 39.64 -13.84 -31.37
C ARG A 94 41.04 -14.31 -31.01
N ARG A 95 41.14 -15.38 -30.23
CA ARG A 95 42.15 -16.46 -30.43
C ARG A 95 41.59 -17.76 -29.83
N GLN A 96 41.52 -18.75 -30.71
CA GLN A 96 41.38 -20.17 -30.41
C GLN A 96 42.74 -20.71 -29.95
N THR A 97 42.73 -21.59 -28.96
CA THR A 97 43.63 -22.74 -28.87
C THR A 97 43.02 -23.82 -27.99
N HIS A 98 43.16 -25.03 -28.47
CA HIS A 98 42.79 -26.33 -27.91
C HIS A 98 43.52 -26.67 -26.61
N LEU A 99 42.87 -27.42 -25.73
CA LEU A 99 43.34 -28.55 -24.88
C LEU A 99 42.41 -28.51 -23.62
N GLY A 100 41.69 -29.54 -23.26
CA GLY A 100 41.95 -30.90 -23.02
C GLY A 100 40.92 -31.33 -21.97
N ASN A 101 40.17 -32.36 -22.22
CA ASN A 101 39.20 -33.02 -21.33
C ASN A 101 39.85 -33.39 -19.96
N MET A 102 39.17 -32.94 -18.88
CA MET A 102 39.07 -33.64 -17.58
C MET A 102 38.54 -32.68 -16.51
N THR A 103 37.24 -32.54 -16.42
CA THR A 103 36.56 -32.06 -15.16
C THR A 103 35.03 -32.13 -15.26
N SER A 104 34.48 -33.23 -15.81
CA SER A 104 33.03 -33.33 -15.95
C SER A 104 32.32 -34.13 -14.85
N TYR A 105 33.02 -34.74 -13.89
CA TYR A 105 32.42 -35.59 -12.84
C TYR A 105 32.09 -34.86 -11.53
N SER A 106 32.75 -33.73 -11.22
CA SER A 106 32.50 -32.97 -10.00
C SER A 106 31.38 -31.94 -10.12
N ALA A 107 31.10 -31.47 -11.32
CA ALA A 107 30.05 -30.49 -11.58
C ALA A 107 28.64 -31.12 -11.62
N LEU A 108 28.55 -32.36 -12.07
CA LEU A 108 27.27 -33.13 -12.06
C LEU A 108 26.87 -33.56 -10.65
N LYS A 109 27.85 -33.90 -9.77
CA LYS A 109 27.56 -34.21 -8.37
C LYS A 109 27.13 -33.00 -7.55
N ARG A 110 27.57 -31.79 -7.88
CA ARG A 110 27.12 -30.54 -7.25
C ARG A 110 25.75 -30.06 -7.76
N LYS A 111 25.35 -30.46 -8.96
CA LYS A 111 24.04 -30.14 -9.51
C LYS A 111 22.95 -31.10 -9.00
N ALA A 112 23.30 -32.37 -8.80
CA ALA A 112 22.41 -33.36 -8.17
C ALA A 112 22.16 -33.09 -6.67
N GLN A 113 23.20 -32.64 -5.94
CA GLN A 113 23.01 -32.22 -4.54
C GLN A 113 22.27 -30.88 -4.36
N ARG A 114 22.20 -30.03 -5.43
CA ARG A 114 21.40 -28.80 -5.37
C ARG A 114 19.91 -29.01 -5.70
N SER A 115 19.56 -30.08 -6.41
CA SER A 115 18.14 -30.42 -6.67
C SER A 115 17.46 -31.06 -5.43
N ASP A 116 18.23 -31.70 -4.57
CA ASP A 116 17.66 -32.32 -3.34
C ASP A 116 17.56 -31.32 -2.18
N ILE A 117 18.25 -30.19 -2.25
CA ILE A 117 18.15 -29.12 -1.23
C ILE A 117 16.93 -28.20 -1.49
N SER A 118 16.43 -28.15 -2.73
CA SER A 118 15.22 -27.35 -3.03
C SER A 118 13.91 -28.01 -2.57
N SER A 119 13.91 -29.30 -2.26
CA SER A 119 12.74 -30.03 -1.77
C SER A 119 12.63 -30.12 -0.23
N SER A 120 13.61 -29.59 0.53
CA SER A 120 13.59 -29.58 2.00
C SER A 120 13.26 -28.24 2.65
N ILE A 121 12.88 -27.22 1.85
CA ILE A 121 12.70 -25.83 2.35
C ILE A 121 11.28 -25.52 2.85
N SER A 122 10.36 -26.45 2.88
CA SER A 122 9.02 -26.15 3.45
C SER A 122 8.77 -26.92 4.73
N ARG A 123 9.50 -26.62 5.80
CA ARG A 123 9.16 -27.15 7.14
C ARG A 123 8.07 -26.37 7.85
N PHE A 124 7.72 -25.15 7.40
CA PHE A 124 6.72 -24.30 8.03
C PHE A 124 5.83 -23.68 6.96
N GLN A 125 4.53 -23.78 7.16
CA GLN A 125 3.55 -23.18 6.27
C GLN A 125 3.17 -21.81 6.83
N VAL A 126 3.60 -20.74 6.15
CA VAL A 126 3.15 -19.37 6.44
C VAL A 126 1.99 -19.08 5.51
N ASN A 127 0.83 -18.79 6.08
CA ASN A 127 -0.39 -18.57 5.34
C ASN A 127 -0.79 -17.09 5.36
N LEU A 128 -1.31 -16.58 4.22
CA LEU A 128 -1.97 -15.29 4.18
C LEU A 128 -3.34 -15.43 4.86
N GLU A 129 -3.61 -14.63 5.88
CA GLU A 129 -4.83 -14.72 6.69
C GLU A 129 -5.83 -13.62 6.33
N HIS A 130 -5.35 -12.37 6.18
CA HIS A 130 -6.17 -11.23 5.79
C HIS A 130 -5.46 -10.32 4.80
N VAL A 131 -6.25 -9.74 3.90
CA VAL A 131 -5.85 -8.65 3.01
C VAL A 131 -6.76 -7.46 3.27
N LEU A 132 -6.17 -6.34 3.68
CA LEU A 132 -6.86 -5.07 3.91
C LEU A 132 -6.47 -4.12 2.78
N GLY A 133 -7.31 -4.03 1.78
CA GLY A 133 -7.08 -3.21 0.59
C GLY A 133 -7.52 -3.89 -0.69
N PHE A 134 -7.71 -3.10 -1.72
CA PHE A 134 -7.94 -3.56 -3.08
C PHE A 134 -7.42 -2.55 -4.10
N THR A 135 -7.20 -2.99 -5.32
CA THR A 135 -6.81 -2.12 -6.43
C THR A 135 -8.05 -1.47 -7.03
N SER A 136 -8.17 -0.14 -6.99
CA SER A 136 -9.36 0.62 -7.39
C SER A 136 -9.47 0.79 -8.91
N ILE A 137 -9.41 -0.30 -9.65
CA ILE A 137 -9.62 -0.34 -11.11
C ILE A 137 -10.93 -1.04 -11.39
N SER A 138 -11.79 -0.44 -12.19
CA SER A 138 -13.12 -0.98 -12.54
C SER A 138 -13.07 -2.44 -13.06
N ASN A 139 -12.07 -2.80 -13.86
CA ASN A 139 -11.91 -4.15 -14.40
C ASN A 139 -11.29 -5.15 -13.41
N SER A 140 -10.82 -4.70 -12.27
CA SER A 140 -10.21 -5.55 -11.23
C SER A 140 -11.21 -6.07 -10.19
N VAL A 141 -12.50 -5.85 -10.43
CA VAL A 141 -13.58 -6.30 -9.55
C VAL A 141 -14.63 -7.03 -10.39
N VAL A 142 -15.05 -8.18 -9.92
CA VAL A 142 -16.04 -9.04 -10.57
C VAL A 142 -16.86 -9.75 -9.50
N GLY A 143 -18.16 -9.78 -9.65
CA GLY A 143 -19.10 -10.54 -8.81
C GLY A 143 -19.91 -11.51 -9.65
N GLN A 144 -20.42 -12.55 -9.02
CA GLN A 144 -21.25 -13.56 -9.70
C GLN A 144 -22.34 -14.10 -8.75
N ASP A 145 -23.32 -14.77 -9.35
CA ASP A 145 -24.56 -15.27 -8.72
C ASP A 145 -24.38 -16.24 -7.53
N HIS A 146 -23.15 -16.49 -7.06
CA HIS A 146 -22.82 -17.46 -6.02
C HIS A 146 -22.29 -16.85 -4.70
N SER A 147 -22.64 -15.61 -4.37
CA SER A 147 -22.19 -14.88 -3.17
C SER A 147 -20.69 -14.59 -3.10
N THR A 148 -19.94 -14.90 -4.12
CA THR A 148 -18.49 -14.67 -4.13
C THR A 148 -18.17 -13.45 -4.97
N ILE A 149 -17.41 -12.52 -4.38
CA ILE A 149 -16.84 -11.37 -5.07
C ILE A 149 -15.35 -11.61 -5.22
N ALA A 150 -14.83 -11.43 -6.42
CA ALA A 150 -13.40 -11.43 -6.68
C ALA A 150 -12.90 -10.01 -6.93
N TYR A 151 -11.86 -9.60 -6.23
CA TYR A 151 -11.20 -8.32 -6.47
C TYR A 151 -9.67 -8.44 -6.39
N ALA A 152 -8.97 -7.58 -7.09
CA ALA A 152 -7.52 -7.56 -7.06
C ALA A 152 -7.00 -6.72 -5.88
N ALA A 153 -5.99 -7.25 -5.20
CA ALA A 153 -5.20 -6.56 -4.19
C ALA A 153 -3.71 -6.71 -4.55
N GLY A 154 -3.22 -5.76 -5.32
CA GLY A 154 -1.87 -5.83 -5.86
C GLY A 154 -1.67 -6.96 -6.87
N SER A 155 -0.85 -7.97 -6.54
CA SER A 155 -0.65 -9.17 -7.35
C SER A 155 -1.44 -10.39 -6.82
N THR A 156 -2.34 -10.17 -5.88
CA THR A 156 -3.22 -11.19 -5.29
C THR A 156 -4.66 -10.96 -5.72
N ALA A 157 -5.37 -11.99 -6.15
CA ALA A 157 -6.82 -11.95 -6.29
C ALA A 157 -7.44 -12.46 -4.98
N VAL A 158 -8.32 -11.67 -4.40
CA VAL A 158 -9.07 -11.98 -3.19
C VAL A 158 -10.45 -12.47 -3.60
N LEU A 159 -10.82 -13.64 -3.12
CA LEU A 159 -12.17 -14.22 -3.25
C LEU A 159 -12.88 -14.01 -1.91
N TYR A 160 -13.85 -13.12 -1.90
CA TYR A 160 -14.60 -12.78 -0.71
C TYR A 160 -16.00 -13.41 -0.74
N ASP A 161 -16.29 -14.28 0.23
CA ASP A 161 -17.63 -14.84 0.40
C ASP A 161 -18.47 -13.93 1.30
N ILE A 162 -19.54 -13.36 0.72
CA ILE A 162 -20.44 -12.43 1.40
C ILE A 162 -21.17 -13.07 2.59
N ASN A 163 -21.44 -14.38 2.55
CA ASN A 163 -22.19 -15.06 3.58
C ASN A 163 -21.35 -15.41 4.80
N THR A 164 -20.17 -15.98 4.57
CA THR A 164 -19.22 -16.39 5.62
C THR A 164 -18.30 -15.26 6.05
N GLN A 165 -18.19 -14.19 5.24
CA GLN A 165 -17.28 -13.05 5.43
C GLN A 165 -15.81 -13.47 5.44
N LYS A 166 -15.48 -14.59 4.81
CA LYS A 166 -14.12 -15.11 4.71
C LYS A 166 -13.48 -14.67 3.41
N GLN A 167 -12.18 -14.45 3.48
CA GLN A 167 -11.31 -14.18 2.34
C GLN A 167 -10.54 -15.44 1.99
N ASP A 168 -10.49 -15.76 0.70
CA ASP A 168 -9.59 -16.75 0.11
C ASP A 168 -8.67 -16.05 -0.88
N PHE A 169 -7.48 -16.58 -1.13
CA PHE A 169 -6.44 -15.87 -1.86
C PHE A 169 -5.87 -16.69 -3.01
N ILE A 170 -5.65 -15.99 -4.12
CA ILE A 170 -4.91 -16.51 -5.28
C ILE A 170 -3.71 -15.59 -5.49
N ILE A 171 -2.52 -16.07 -5.15
CA ILE A 171 -1.29 -15.29 -5.21
C ILE A 171 -0.60 -15.50 -6.57
N ASN A 172 -0.47 -14.42 -7.34
CA ASN A 172 0.31 -14.43 -8.57
C ASN A 172 1.81 -14.35 -8.26
N THR A 173 2.47 -15.48 -8.33
CA THR A 173 3.92 -15.60 -8.05
C THR A 173 4.80 -14.82 -9.04
N ALA A 174 4.26 -14.38 -10.19
CA ALA A 174 4.97 -13.49 -11.12
C ALA A 174 5.14 -12.06 -10.59
N ARG A 175 4.49 -11.70 -9.46
CA ARG A 175 4.63 -10.40 -8.78
C ARG A 175 4.22 -9.20 -9.65
N LYS A 176 3.35 -9.44 -10.63
CA LYS A 176 2.80 -8.42 -11.51
C LYS A 176 1.42 -8.01 -11.02
N ALA A 177 1.12 -6.71 -11.05
CA ALA A 177 -0.20 -6.22 -10.67
C ALA A 177 -1.28 -6.85 -11.54
N ILE A 178 -2.38 -7.24 -10.93
CA ILE A 178 -3.59 -7.70 -11.60
C ILE A 178 -4.42 -6.47 -11.97
N THR A 179 -4.69 -6.31 -13.25
CA THR A 179 -5.43 -5.16 -13.81
C THR A 179 -6.85 -5.51 -14.22
N SER A 180 -7.12 -6.78 -14.44
CA SER A 180 -8.45 -7.23 -14.86
C SER A 180 -8.74 -8.63 -14.37
N LEU A 181 -10.01 -8.87 -14.04
CA LEU A 181 -10.54 -10.15 -13.57
C LEU A 181 -11.78 -10.52 -14.38
N SER A 182 -12.01 -11.81 -14.56
CA SER A 182 -13.27 -12.37 -15.06
C SER A 182 -13.51 -13.72 -14.41
N LEU A 183 -14.67 -13.91 -13.79
CA LEU A 183 -15.15 -15.22 -13.34
C LEU A 183 -15.83 -15.93 -14.49
N SER A 184 -15.69 -17.25 -14.56
CA SER A 184 -16.48 -18.05 -15.48
C SER A 184 -17.92 -18.15 -14.98
N PRO A 185 -18.94 -18.22 -15.88
CA PRO A 185 -20.34 -18.32 -15.49
C PRO A 185 -20.68 -19.49 -14.56
N ASP A 186 -19.91 -20.56 -14.63
CA ASP A 186 -20.06 -21.73 -13.73
C ASP A 186 -19.39 -21.55 -12.35
N GLY A 187 -18.73 -20.39 -12.10
CA GLY A 187 -18.02 -20.11 -10.84
C GLY A 187 -16.74 -20.91 -10.63
N ARG A 188 -16.32 -21.75 -11.59
CA ARG A 188 -15.19 -22.67 -11.42
C ARG A 188 -13.84 -22.03 -11.74
N TYR A 189 -13.80 -21.13 -12.69
CA TYR A 189 -12.54 -20.56 -13.18
C TYR A 189 -12.48 -19.06 -12.97
N LEU A 190 -11.29 -18.57 -12.63
CA LEU A 190 -10.97 -17.15 -12.60
C LEU A 190 -9.91 -16.85 -13.66
N ALA A 191 -10.16 -15.91 -14.55
CA ALA A 191 -9.15 -15.36 -15.44
C ALA A 191 -8.61 -14.04 -14.87
N THR A 192 -7.27 -13.88 -14.90
CA THR A 192 -6.57 -12.67 -14.45
C THR A 192 -5.71 -12.10 -15.56
N GLY A 193 -5.76 -10.79 -15.78
CA GLY A 193 -4.88 -10.04 -16.67
C GLY A 193 -3.82 -9.28 -15.89
N GLU A 194 -2.58 -9.32 -16.37
CA GLU A 194 -1.42 -8.71 -15.72
C GLU A 194 -1.00 -7.38 -16.36
N CYS A 195 -0.29 -6.55 -15.57
CA CYS A 195 0.40 -5.35 -16.02
C CYS A 195 1.93 -5.55 -15.99
N GLY A 196 2.64 -4.95 -16.96
CA GLY A 196 4.09 -4.96 -17.03
C GLY A 196 4.61 -5.55 -18.34
N HIS A 197 5.90 -5.81 -18.43
CA HIS A 197 6.54 -6.38 -19.61
C HIS A 197 6.15 -7.85 -19.78
N ASP A 198 5.74 -8.25 -21.02
CA ASP A 198 5.24 -9.59 -21.33
C ASP A 198 4.17 -10.12 -20.35
N PRO A 199 3.03 -9.40 -20.21
CA PRO A 199 1.98 -9.80 -19.28
C PRO A 199 1.28 -11.06 -19.78
N LYS A 200 0.82 -11.88 -18.83
CA LYS A 200 0.07 -13.10 -19.14
C LYS A 200 -1.39 -12.94 -18.75
N VAL A 201 -2.26 -13.60 -19.50
CA VAL A 201 -3.58 -13.96 -19.00
C VAL A 201 -3.43 -15.32 -18.33
N ARG A 202 -3.80 -15.42 -17.05
CA ARG A 202 -3.78 -16.68 -16.29
C ARG A 202 -5.19 -17.12 -15.99
N VAL A 203 -5.45 -18.39 -16.15
CA VAL A 203 -6.70 -19.02 -15.74
C VAL A 203 -6.42 -19.94 -14.57
N TRP A 204 -7.20 -19.76 -13.50
CA TRP A 204 -7.07 -20.45 -12.22
C TRP A 204 -8.29 -21.34 -12.00
N ASP A 205 -8.11 -22.57 -11.50
CA ASP A 205 -9.20 -23.44 -11.06
C ASP A 205 -9.51 -23.14 -9.58
N LEU A 206 -10.74 -22.77 -9.28
CA LEU A 206 -11.20 -22.41 -7.93
C LEU A 206 -11.69 -23.62 -7.12
N THR A 207 -11.88 -24.76 -7.77
CA THR A 207 -12.48 -25.96 -7.15
C THR A 207 -11.48 -26.82 -6.38
N GLY A 208 -10.16 -26.63 -6.60
CA GLY A 208 -9.08 -27.39 -5.97
C GLY A 208 -8.08 -26.51 -5.25
N ASP A 209 -6.80 -26.84 -5.40
CA ASP A 209 -5.67 -26.11 -4.77
C ASP A 209 -5.44 -24.70 -5.32
N LYS A 210 -6.37 -24.12 -6.05
CA LYS A 210 -6.33 -22.80 -6.66
C LYS A 210 -5.06 -22.58 -7.49
N THR A 211 -4.69 -23.59 -8.27
CA THR A 211 -3.48 -23.58 -9.09
C THR A 211 -3.73 -22.95 -10.45
N VAL A 212 -2.65 -22.48 -11.06
CA VAL A 212 -2.70 -21.98 -12.43
C VAL A 212 -2.94 -23.14 -13.39
N CYS A 213 -4.12 -23.15 -14.03
CA CYS A 213 -4.41 -24.12 -15.06
C CYS A 213 -3.66 -23.79 -16.33
N ILE A 214 -3.70 -22.53 -16.77
CA ILE A 214 -3.25 -22.12 -18.09
C ILE A 214 -2.69 -20.70 -18.05
N GLU A 215 -1.61 -20.51 -18.83
CA GLU A 215 -1.03 -19.20 -19.12
C GLU A 215 -1.12 -18.93 -20.61
N LEU A 216 -1.67 -17.75 -20.98
CA LEU A 216 -1.78 -17.26 -22.35
C LEU A 216 -0.89 -16.02 -22.49
N GLY A 217 0.01 -16.04 -23.46
CA GLY A 217 0.93 -14.93 -23.75
C GLY A 217 0.53 -14.21 -25.03
N ASP A 218 1.34 -13.26 -25.49
CA ASP A 218 1.32 -12.45 -26.73
C ASP A 218 1.03 -10.96 -26.54
N HIS A 219 0.49 -10.55 -25.39
CA HIS A 219 0.45 -9.14 -24.97
C HIS A 219 1.83 -8.64 -24.54
N LYS A 220 2.12 -7.34 -24.74
CA LYS A 220 3.48 -6.80 -24.54
C LYS A 220 3.62 -5.89 -23.32
N PHE A 221 2.55 -5.16 -22.94
CA PHE A 221 2.64 -4.12 -21.92
C PHE A 221 1.69 -4.32 -20.75
N ALA A 222 0.38 -4.30 -20.99
CA ALA A 222 -0.64 -4.51 -19.98
C ALA A 222 -1.88 -5.13 -20.62
N ILE A 223 -2.69 -5.82 -19.82
CA ILE A 223 -3.97 -6.39 -20.21
C ILE A 223 -5.05 -5.58 -19.48
N ASP A 224 -5.75 -4.73 -20.23
CA ASP A 224 -6.73 -3.82 -19.66
C ASP A 224 -8.06 -4.52 -19.33
N SER A 225 -8.44 -5.55 -20.09
CA SER A 225 -9.68 -6.28 -19.83
C SER A 225 -9.59 -7.74 -20.28
N VAL A 226 -10.19 -8.63 -19.51
CA VAL A 226 -10.42 -10.05 -19.83
C VAL A 226 -11.89 -10.38 -19.62
N CYS A 227 -12.43 -11.31 -20.44
CA CYS A 227 -13.81 -11.76 -20.28
C CYS A 227 -13.98 -13.19 -20.80
N PHE A 228 -14.60 -14.07 -20.01
CA PHE A 228 -15.02 -15.39 -20.45
C PHE A 228 -16.26 -15.30 -21.34
N SER A 229 -16.39 -16.22 -22.29
CA SER A 229 -17.65 -16.45 -23.00
C SER A 229 -18.67 -17.13 -22.07
N PRO A 230 -19.98 -16.98 -22.32
CA PRO A 230 -21.02 -17.63 -21.53
C PRO A 230 -20.89 -19.16 -21.47
N ASN A 231 -20.41 -19.76 -22.55
CA ASN A 231 -20.20 -21.21 -22.63
C ASN A 231 -18.85 -21.69 -22.07
N VAL A 232 -18.04 -20.80 -21.51
CA VAL A 232 -16.71 -21.07 -20.92
C VAL A 232 -15.70 -21.69 -21.92
N ASP A 233 -16.03 -21.78 -23.22
CA ASP A 233 -15.17 -22.32 -24.26
C ASP A 233 -14.10 -21.34 -24.76
N ARG A 234 -14.39 -20.04 -24.65
CA ARG A 234 -13.56 -18.94 -25.16
C ARG A 234 -13.25 -17.92 -24.09
N LEU A 235 -12.11 -17.25 -24.28
CA LEU A 235 -11.67 -16.13 -23.46
C LEU A 235 -11.25 -14.99 -24.38
N VAL A 236 -11.70 -13.78 -24.12
CA VAL A 236 -11.23 -12.56 -24.82
C VAL A 236 -10.30 -11.79 -23.91
N SER A 237 -9.18 -11.35 -24.46
CA SER A 237 -8.25 -10.45 -23.77
C SER A 237 -7.93 -9.23 -24.62
N ILE A 238 -7.87 -8.07 -23.99
CA ILE A 238 -7.53 -6.80 -24.62
C ILE A 238 -6.32 -6.20 -23.95
N GLY A 239 -5.31 -5.90 -24.77
CA GLY A 239 -4.13 -5.18 -24.32
C GLY A 239 -4.37 -3.69 -24.22
N SER A 240 -3.53 -3.03 -23.44
CA SER A 240 -3.53 -1.56 -23.28
C SER A 240 -3.37 -0.84 -24.62
N LEU A 241 -3.60 0.47 -24.62
CA LEU A 241 -3.44 1.32 -25.80
C LEU A 241 -2.08 1.13 -26.51
N HIS A 242 -1.02 0.91 -25.76
CA HIS A 242 0.33 0.68 -26.32
C HIS A 242 0.49 -0.71 -26.95
N ASP A 243 -0.24 -1.71 -26.51
CA ASP A 243 -0.31 -3.04 -27.12
C ASP A 243 -1.27 -3.07 -28.30
N GLY A 244 -2.43 -2.46 -28.15
CA GLY A 244 -3.45 -2.26 -29.18
C GLY A 244 -4.04 -3.56 -29.77
N ASN A 245 -3.87 -4.70 -29.09
CA ASN A 245 -4.31 -5.99 -29.63
C ASN A 245 -5.53 -6.54 -28.86
N ILE A 246 -6.46 -7.13 -29.60
CA ILE A 246 -7.54 -7.98 -29.09
C ILE A 246 -7.26 -9.40 -29.53
N TYR A 247 -7.33 -10.33 -28.58
CA TYR A 247 -7.20 -11.75 -28.86
C TYR A 247 -8.43 -12.51 -28.38
N VAL A 248 -8.85 -13.49 -29.18
CA VAL A 248 -9.87 -14.48 -28.80
C VAL A 248 -9.15 -15.83 -28.70
N TRP A 249 -9.27 -16.47 -27.56
CA TRP A 249 -8.58 -17.71 -27.23
C TRP A 249 -9.54 -18.88 -27.08
N SER A 250 -9.18 -20.06 -27.60
CA SER A 250 -9.58 -21.33 -27.00
C SER A 250 -8.62 -21.58 -25.85
N TRP A 251 -9.01 -21.17 -24.66
CA TRP A 251 -8.08 -21.09 -23.54
C TRP A 251 -7.63 -22.49 -23.08
N GLN A 252 -8.51 -23.49 -23.15
CA GLN A 252 -8.22 -24.89 -22.80
C GLN A 252 -7.14 -25.48 -23.72
N GLU A 253 -7.21 -25.20 -25.01
CA GLU A 253 -6.24 -25.65 -26.01
C GLU A 253 -5.01 -24.73 -26.11
N LYS A 254 -4.96 -23.64 -25.37
CA LYS A 254 -3.93 -22.57 -25.45
C LYS A 254 -3.77 -22.00 -26.87
N LYS A 255 -4.83 -21.98 -27.63
CA LYS A 255 -4.82 -21.61 -29.04
C LYS A 255 -5.49 -20.26 -29.25
N LYS A 256 -4.84 -19.41 -30.04
CA LYS A 256 -5.43 -18.17 -30.52
C LYS A 256 -6.36 -18.46 -31.69
N LEU A 257 -7.66 -18.13 -31.52
CA LEU A 257 -8.66 -18.35 -32.57
C LEU A 257 -8.77 -17.14 -33.52
N ALA A 258 -8.77 -15.92 -32.93
CA ALA A 258 -8.90 -14.70 -33.71
C ALA A 258 -8.11 -13.55 -33.09
N SER A 259 -7.75 -12.58 -33.94
CA SER A 259 -7.08 -11.37 -33.47
C SER A 259 -7.49 -10.15 -34.29
N ASN A 260 -7.42 -8.97 -33.65
CA ASN A 260 -7.55 -7.68 -34.33
C ASN A 260 -6.77 -6.60 -33.58
N LYS A 261 -6.53 -5.47 -34.26
CA LYS A 261 -5.92 -4.28 -33.64
C LYS A 261 -6.98 -3.24 -33.32
N CYS A 262 -6.85 -2.62 -32.15
CA CYS A 262 -7.60 -1.43 -31.75
C CYS A 262 -6.70 -0.21 -31.73
N THR A 263 -7.20 0.89 -32.25
CA THR A 263 -6.49 2.18 -32.30
C THR A 263 -6.88 3.13 -31.17
N CYS A 264 -7.79 2.70 -30.29
CA CYS A 264 -8.25 3.47 -29.14
C CYS A 264 -8.10 2.64 -27.86
N SER A 265 -8.02 3.31 -26.72
CA SER A 265 -8.10 2.66 -25.40
C SER A 265 -9.49 2.08 -25.22
N ILE A 266 -9.56 0.78 -24.96
CA ILE A 266 -10.80 0.09 -24.64
C ILE A 266 -10.93 0.02 -23.12
N ARG A 267 -12.12 0.35 -22.61
CA ARG A 267 -12.42 0.39 -21.18
C ARG A 267 -13.01 -0.94 -20.67
N ARG A 268 -13.96 -1.52 -21.44
CA ARG A 268 -14.70 -2.69 -20.97
C ARG A 268 -15.06 -3.62 -22.12
N ILE A 269 -15.29 -4.89 -21.79
CA ILE A 269 -15.84 -5.93 -22.68
C ILE A 269 -17.09 -6.51 -22.04
N ALA A 270 -18.10 -6.83 -22.85
CA ALA A 270 -19.23 -7.66 -22.44
C ALA A 270 -19.58 -8.65 -23.55
N PHE A 271 -19.88 -9.90 -23.19
CA PHE A 271 -20.43 -10.92 -24.09
C PHE A 271 -21.96 -10.87 -24.13
N ALA A 272 -22.53 -11.14 -25.28
CA ALA A 272 -23.94 -11.48 -25.40
C ALA A 272 -24.20 -12.82 -24.70
N GLU A 273 -25.39 -12.99 -24.15
CA GLU A 273 -25.80 -14.18 -23.38
C GLU A 273 -25.67 -15.49 -24.19
N ASP A 274 -25.93 -15.43 -25.49
CA ASP A 274 -25.80 -16.57 -26.41
C ASP A 274 -24.36 -16.84 -26.86
N GLY A 275 -23.41 -15.95 -26.53
CA GLY A 275 -22.00 -16.04 -26.92
C GLY A 275 -21.74 -15.79 -28.42
N SER A 276 -22.71 -15.32 -29.19
CA SER A 276 -22.58 -15.08 -30.64
C SER A 276 -21.70 -13.87 -30.97
N TYR A 277 -21.68 -12.88 -30.10
CA TYR A 277 -20.84 -11.67 -30.21
C TYR A 277 -20.39 -11.16 -28.85
N PHE A 278 -19.42 -10.28 -28.86
CA PHE A 278 -19.06 -9.45 -27.74
C PHE A 278 -18.91 -7.98 -28.13
N VAL A 279 -19.05 -7.09 -27.16
CA VAL A 279 -19.01 -5.65 -27.39
C VAL A 279 -17.84 -5.04 -26.63
N THR A 280 -17.16 -4.08 -27.24
CA THR A 280 -16.08 -3.30 -26.65
C THR A 280 -16.42 -1.82 -26.67
N VAL A 281 -16.13 -1.13 -25.57
CA VAL A 281 -16.36 0.32 -25.44
C VAL A 281 -15.09 1.06 -25.04
N GLY A 282 -15.05 2.35 -25.39
CA GLY A 282 -13.93 3.23 -25.08
C GLY A 282 -14.12 4.63 -25.65
N ASN A 283 -13.03 5.35 -25.86
CA ASN A 283 -13.10 6.71 -26.39
C ASN A 283 -13.59 6.70 -27.85
N ARG A 284 -14.77 7.27 -28.08
CA ARG A 284 -15.44 7.33 -29.40
C ARG A 284 -15.63 5.92 -30.02
N HIS A 285 -15.76 4.89 -29.18
CA HIS A 285 -15.72 3.50 -29.61
C HIS A 285 -16.81 2.70 -28.92
N VAL A 286 -17.76 2.18 -29.73
CA VAL A 286 -18.69 1.11 -29.40
C VAL A 286 -18.71 0.16 -30.57
N LYS A 287 -18.17 -1.05 -30.38
CA LYS A 287 -17.97 -1.98 -31.49
C LYS A 287 -18.39 -3.41 -31.13
N PHE A 288 -19.22 -3.99 -31.96
CA PHE A 288 -19.71 -5.37 -31.89
C PHE A 288 -18.80 -6.28 -32.67
N TRP A 289 -18.35 -7.37 -32.07
CA TRP A 289 -17.42 -8.34 -32.65
C TRP A 289 -18.10 -9.69 -32.74
N TYR A 290 -18.33 -10.18 -33.97
CA TYR A 290 -19.03 -11.43 -34.24
C TYR A 290 -18.06 -12.58 -34.33
N LEU A 291 -18.34 -13.65 -33.56
CA LEU A 291 -17.55 -14.86 -33.54
C LEU A 291 -18.03 -15.82 -34.58
N ILE A 292 -17.25 -16.00 -35.65
CA ILE A 292 -17.58 -16.95 -36.73
C ILE A 292 -16.98 -18.30 -36.33
N SER A 293 -17.83 -19.34 -36.30
CA SER A 293 -17.35 -20.71 -36.13
C SER A 293 -16.67 -21.17 -37.43
N THR A 294 -15.34 -21.18 -37.42
CA THR A 294 -14.58 -21.73 -38.56
C THR A 294 -13.86 -22.99 -38.12
N ALA A 295 -14.02 -24.06 -38.90
CA ALA A 295 -13.30 -25.33 -38.73
C ALA A 295 -11.81 -25.23 -39.14
N SER A 296 -11.30 -24.02 -39.48
CA SER A 296 -9.95 -23.84 -39.99
C SER A 296 -8.94 -23.67 -38.86
N LEU A 297 -7.75 -24.23 -39.04
CA LEU A 297 -6.62 -24.20 -38.10
C LEU A 297 -5.89 -22.83 -38.02
N GLU A 298 -6.25 -21.88 -38.87
CA GLU A 298 -5.58 -20.58 -38.96
C GLU A 298 -6.26 -19.50 -38.11
N VAL A 299 -5.49 -18.57 -37.58
CA VAL A 299 -5.98 -17.40 -36.85
C VAL A 299 -6.78 -16.49 -37.79
N VAL A 300 -8.06 -16.34 -37.54
CA VAL A 300 -8.97 -15.57 -38.39
C VAL A 300 -9.00 -14.10 -37.95
N PRO A 301 -8.97 -13.12 -38.86
CA PRO A 301 -9.21 -11.72 -38.48
C PRO A 301 -10.61 -11.57 -37.92
N LEU A 302 -10.66 -11.01 -36.67
CA LEU A 302 -11.91 -10.77 -35.96
C LEU A 302 -12.75 -9.70 -36.71
N ARG A 303 -13.99 -10.02 -37.06
CA ARG A 303 -14.87 -9.09 -37.77
C ARG A 303 -15.68 -8.27 -36.80
N GLY A 304 -15.51 -6.93 -36.84
CA GLY A 304 -16.23 -6.03 -35.94
C GLY A 304 -16.99 -4.95 -36.71
N ARG A 305 -18.18 -4.61 -36.22
CA ARG A 305 -19.02 -3.53 -36.76
C ARG A 305 -19.31 -2.51 -35.67
N TYR A 306 -19.21 -1.21 -36.00
CA TYR A 306 -19.54 -0.15 -35.05
C TYR A 306 -21.05 -0.07 -34.82
N ALA A 307 -21.42 0.38 -33.59
CA ALA A 307 -22.78 0.79 -33.28
C ALA A 307 -23.17 2.01 -34.13
N ILE A 308 -24.45 2.18 -34.41
CA ILE A 308 -25.01 3.34 -35.10
C ILE A 308 -25.26 4.43 -34.05
N LEU A 309 -24.28 5.32 -33.86
CA LEU A 309 -24.26 6.31 -32.78
C LEU A 309 -24.80 7.67 -33.20
N ALA A 310 -24.96 7.94 -34.49
CA ALA A 310 -25.36 9.26 -35.04
C ALA A 310 -24.55 10.40 -34.38
N GLU A 311 -25.23 11.36 -33.75
CA GLU A 311 -24.61 12.52 -33.06
C GLU A 311 -23.89 12.15 -31.74
N ARG A 312 -24.13 10.91 -31.20
CA ARG A 312 -23.55 10.46 -29.91
C ARG A 312 -22.11 9.92 -30.04
N LYS A 313 -21.53 9.94 -31.25
CA LYS A 313 -20.22 9.35 -31.52
C LYS A 313 -19.07 10.00 -30.73
N ASP A 314 -19.15 11.28 -30.45
CA ASP A 314 -18.08 12.06 -29.81
C ASP A 314 -18.14 11.99 -28.26
N ASN A 315 -18.39 10.79 -27.71
CA ASN A 315 -18.45 10.54 -26.29
C ASN A 315 -17.33 9.59 -25.83
N LEU A 316 -16.99 9.67 -24.56
CA LEU A 316 -16.20 8.66 -23.87
C LEU A 316 -17.18 7.64 -23.28
N PHE A 317 -17.18 6.42 -23.83
CA PHE A 317 -17.98 5.32 -23.31
C PHE A 317 -17.19 4.60 -22.22
N THR A 318 -17.77 4.55 -21.01
CA THR A 318 -17.09 4.10 -19.79
C THR A 318 -17.29 2.63 -19.52
N ASP A 319 -18.51 2.12 -19.71
CA ASP A 319 -18.83 0.71 -19.43
C ASP A 319 -19.90 0.17 -20.39
N VAL A 320 -20.01 -1.16 -20.48
CA VAL A 320 -20.96 -1.90 -21.30
C VAL A 320 -21.39 -3.20 -20.65
N VAL A 321 -22.67 -3.50 -20.76
CA VAL A 321 -23.26 -4.79 -20.37
C VAL A 321 -24.24 -5.26 -21.45
N CYS A 322 -24.32 -6.58 -21.66
CA CYS A 322 -25.31 -7.18 -22.55
C CYS A 322 -26.49 -7.68 -21.73
N GLY A 323 -27.69 -7.51 -22.25
CA GLY A 323 -28.93 -7.91 -21.59
C GLY A 323 -29.02 -9.41 -21.34
N ARG A 324 -29.87 -9.79 -20.40
CA ARG A 324 -30.17 -11.17 -20.00
C ARG A 324 -31.68 -11.44 -20.11
N GLY A 325 -32.04 -12.71 -20.15
CA GLY A 325 -33.43 -13.16 -20.20
C GLY A 325 -34.26 -12.46 -21.26
N ASP A 326 -35.33 -11.77 -20.90
CA ASP A 326 -36.20 -11.03 -21.84
C ASP A 326 -35.48 -9.92 -22.62
N CYS A 327 -34.36 -9.45 -22.13
CA CYS A 327 -33.55 -8.41 -22.74
C CYS A 327 -32.27 -8.95 -23.43
N ALA A 328 -32.15 -10.26 -23.68
CA ALA A 328 -30.93 -10.92 -24.17
C ALA A 328 -30.34 -10.31 -25.46
N GLY A 329 -31.19 -9.78 -26.35
CA GLY A 329 -30.75 -9.11 -27.58
C GLY A 329 -30.35 -7.65 -27.43
N MET A 330 -30.45 -7.08 -26.23
CA MET A 330 -30.15 -5.67 -25.96
C MET A 330 -28.72 -5.49 -25.46
N THR A 331 -28.15 -4.32 -25.71
CA THR A 331 -26.82 -3.93 -25.18
C THR A 331 -26.93 -2.53 -24.57
N TYR A 332 -26.47 -2.41 -23.33
CA TYR A 332 -26.49 -1.14 -22.56
C TYR A 332 -25.09 -0.59 -22.45
N VAL A 333 -24.94 0.68 -22.76
CA VAL A 333 -23.66 1.38 -22.73
C VAL A 333 -23.85 2.71 -22.03
N ILE A 334 -22.91 3.11 -21.19
CA ILE A 334 -22.90 4.41 -20.53
C ILE A 334 -21.75 5.28 -20.99
N THR A 335 -21.96 6.58 -20.88
CA THR A 335 -20.96 7.59 -21.23
C THR A 335 -20.48 8.32 -19.96
N ALA A 336 -19.27 8.86 -20.03
CA ALA A 336 -18.74 9.72 -18.96
C ALA A 336 -19.58 10.97 -18.67
N ASN A 337 -20.48 11.35 -19.59
CA ASN A 337 -21.40 12.47 -19.42
C ASN A 337 -22.73 12.08 -18.78
N GLY A 338 -22.92 10.78 -18.44
CA GLY A 338 -24.13 10.30 -17.77
C GLY A 338 -25.24 9.84 -18.71
N LEU A 339 -24.96 9.64 -19.99
CA LEU A 339 -25.95 9.12 -20.93
C LEU A 339 -25.95 7.59 -20.92
N ILE A 340 -27.10 6.96 -20.69
CA ILE A 340 -27.36 5.54 -20.90
C ILE A 340 -27.88 5.36 -22.33
N CYS A 341 -27.26 4.47 -23.12
CA CYS A 341 -27.65 4.13 -24.46
C CYS A 341 -28.05 2.66 -24.54
N GLN A 342 -29.24 2.35 -25.03
CA GLN A 342 -29.75 1.00 -25.26
C GLN A 342 -29.69 0.69 -26.76
N PHE A 343 -28.95 -0.35 -27.14
CA PHE A 343 -28.84 -0.83 -28.53
C PHE A 343 -29.53 -2.17 -28.69
N ASP A 344 -30.15 -2.38 -29.86
CA ASP A 344 -30.70 -3.67 -30.27
C ASP A 344 -29.63 -4.58 -30.90
N GLU A 345 -30.01 -5.81 -31.26
CA GLU A 345 -29.18 -6.80 -31.96
C GLU A 345 -28.69 -6.30 -33.32
N HIS A 346 -29.41 -5.34 -33.94
CA HIS A 346 -29.03 -4.69 -35.19
C HIS A 346 -28.10 -3.48 -34.96
N ARG A 347 -27.68 -3.21 -33.72
CA ARG A 347 -26.77 -2.12 -33.32
C ARG A 347 -27.39 -0.72 -33.48
N GLN A 348 -28.71 -0.64 -33.52
CA GLN A 348 -29.45 0.61 -33.60
C GLN A 348 -29.77 1.08 -32.19
N LEU A 349 -29.67 2.37 -31.99
CA LEU A 349 -30.06 3.02 -30.73
C LEU A 349 -31.60 2.97 -30.58
N ARG A 350 -32.09 2.27 -29.59
CA ARG A 350 -33.52 2.15 -29.28
C ARG A 350 -34.00 3.10 -28.23
N GLY A 351 -33.21 3.24 -27.17
CA GLY A 351 -33.56 4.08 -26.04
C GLY A 351 -32.32 4.82 -25.51
N GLU A 352 -32.56 5.96 -24.93
CA GLU A 352 -31.54 6.74 -24.22
C GLU A 352 -32.11 7.38 -22.97
N ARG A 353 -31.27 7.52 -21.95
CA ARG A 353 -31.60 8.23 -20.71
C ARG A 353 -30.42 9.05 -20.23
N ASP A 354 -30.64 10.31 -19.92
CA ASP A 354 -29.65 11.22 -19.36
C ASP A 354 -29.78 11.23 -17.82
N LEU A 355 -28.70 10.93 -17.11
CA LEU A 355 -28.62 10.93 -15.65
C LEU A 355 -28.21 12.28 -15.08
N GLN A 356 -27.74 13.21 -15.92
CA GLN A 356 -27.17 14.51 -15.53
C GLN A 356 -25.95 14.41 -14.58
N GLU A 357 -25.44 13.20 -14.33
CA GLU A 357 -24.28 12.91 -13.51
C GLU A 357 -23.32 11.98 -14.28
N LYS A 358 -22.03 12.07 -14.01
CA LYS A 358 -21.02 11.21 -14.63
C LYS A 358 -21.28 9.76 -14.25
N ALA A 359 -21.45 8.87 -15.25
CA ALA A 359 -21.63 7.43 -15.04
C ALA A 359 -20.29 6.68 -15.27
N ASN A 360 -19.97 5.77 -14.36
CA ASN A 360 -18.67 5.10 -14.31
C ASN A 360 -18.76 3.59 -14.59
N CYS A 361 -19.77 2.90 -14.07
CA CYS A 361 -19.88 1.45 -14.13
C CYS A 361 -21.32 0.95 -14.25
N LEU A 362 -21.48 -0.26 -14.83
CA LEU A 362 -22.75 -0.94 -15.03
C LEU A 362 -22.72 -2.35 -14.45
N ALA A 363 -23.90 -2.81 -13.99
CA ALA A 363 -24.21 -4.23 -13.80
C ALA A 363 -25.64 -4.50 -14.28
N ILE A 364 -25.89 -5.70 -14.77
CA ILE A 364 -27.22 -6.10 -15.26
C ILE A 364 -27.59 -7.48 -14.72
N GLY A 365 -28.82 -7.62 -14.31
CA GLY A 365 -29.52 -8.86 -14.05
C GLY A 365 -30.72 -9.03 -14.99
N ASP A 366 -31.66 -9.87 -14.64
CA ASP A 366 -32.88 -10.07 -15.40
C ASP A 366 -33.90 -8.96 -15.14
N LEU A 367 -33.96 -8.46 -13.89
CA LEU A 367 -34.93 -7.47 -13.43
C LEU A 367 -34.37 -6.05 -13.34
N TYR A 368 -33.06 -5.93 -13.08
CA TYR A 368 -32.42 -4.67 -12.75
C TYR A 368 -31.22 -4.33 -13.60
N LEU A 369 -31.15 -3.09 -14.04
CA LEU A 369 -29.97 -2.44 -14.62
C LEU A 369 -29.42 -1.44 -13.57
N VAL A 370 -28.24 -1.70 -13.04
CA VAL A 370 -27.58 -0.87 -12.03
C VAL A 370 -26.53 0.03 -12.66
N VAL A 371 -26.57 1.30 -12.34
CA VAL A 371 -25.62 2.32 -12.84
C VAL A 371 -24.94 2.98 -11.68
N GLY A 372 -23.63 2.84 -11.57
CA GLY A 372 -22.81 3.54 -10.60
C GLY A 372 -22.28 4.85 -11.17
N CYS A 373 -22.50 5.93 -10.44
CA CYS A 373 -22.20 7.30 -10.86
C CYS A 373 -21.14 7.96 -9.96
N ALA A 374 -20.75 9.17 -10.36
CA ALA A 374 -19.93 10.03 -9.52
C ALA A 374 -20.64 10.40 -8.21
N LYS A 375 -19.87 10.90 -7.25
CA LYS A 375 -20.36 11.33 -5.91
C LYS A 375 -21.12 10.24 -5.15
N GLY A 376 -20.77 8.97 -5.38
CA GLY A 376 -21.32 7.83 -4.67
C GLY A 376 -22.76 7.45 -5.05
N ALA A 377 -23.36 8.12 -6.03
CA ALA A 377 -24.71 7.82 -6.47
C ALA A 377 -24.76 6.48 -7.22
N VAL A 378 -25.76 5.65 -6.90
CA VAL A 378 -26.04 4.39 -7.59
C VAL A 378 -27.54 4.33 -7.85
N TYR A 379 -27.90 4.22 -9.12
CA TYR A 379 -29.29 4.17 -9.60
C TYR A 379 -29.61 2.80 -10.17
N ILE A 380 -30.84 2.37 -9.96
CA ILE A 380 -31.37 1.11 -10.48
C ILE A 380 -32.54 1.42 -11.41
N PHE A 381 -32.49 0.85 -12.61
CA PHE A 381 -33.48 1.00 -13.68
C PHE A 381 -34.04 -0.36 -14.09
N SER A 382 -35.25 -0.33 -14.69
CA SER A 382 -35.77 -1.47 -15.42
C SER A 382 -35.00 -1.61 -16.75
N PRO A 383 -34.44 -2.77 -17.07
CA PRO A 383 -33.69 -2.93 -18.33
C PRO A 383 -34.56 -2.82 -19.58
N GLN A 384 -35.85 -3.17 -19.52
CA GLN A 384 -36.77 -3.11 -20.66
C GLN A 384 -37.12 -1.67 -21.05
N THR A 385 -37.45 -0.82 -20.06
CA THR A 385 -38.02 0.51 -20.32
C THR A 385 -37.07 1.65 -19.99
N LEU A 386 -35.95 1.38 -19.31
CA LEU A 386 -35.04 2.37 -18.71
C LEU A 386 -35.73 3.30 -17.71
N GLU A 387 -36.87 2.87 -17.12
CA GLU A 387 -37.54 3.61 -16.08
C GLU A 387 -36.79 3.45 -14.75
N TYR A 388 -36.75 4.54 -13.99
CA TYR A 388 -36.14 4.55 -12.67
C TYR A 388 -36.95 3.70 -11.68
N VAL A 389 -36.28 2.80 -10.98
CA VAL A 389 -36.88 1.97 -9.94
C VAL A 389 -36.53 2.50 -8.55
N MET A 390 -35.24 2.56 -8.23
CA MET A 390 -34.76 2.98 -6.90
C MET A 390 -33.32 3.48 -6.95
N SER A 391 -32.85 4.11 -5.87
CA SER A 391 -31.45 4.48 -5.68
C SER A 391 -30.94 3.91 -4.37
N ILE A 392 -29.65 3.57 -4.35
CA ILE A 392 -28.98 3.10 -3.16
C ILE A 392 -28.62 4.31 -2.28
N PRO A 393 -28.66 4.19 -0.93
CA PRO A 393 -28.18 5.24 -0.04
C PRO A 393 -26.71 5.58 -0.32
N LEU A 394 -26.37 6.86 -0.19
CA LEU A 394 -25.00 7.33 -0.38
C LEU A 394 -24.05 6.66 0.62
N PRO A 395 -22.78 6.42 0.23
CA PRO A 395 -21.75 5.95 1.15
C PRO A 395 -21.41 7.05 2.17
N HIS A 396 -20.36 6.83 2.96
CA HIS A 396 -19.83 7.85 3.85
C HIS A 396 -19.31 9.06 3.04
N TYR A 397 -19.31 10.25 3.64
CA TYR A 397 -18.63 11.41 3.07
C TYR A 397 -17.14 11.39 3.43
N LEU A 398 -16.33 11.93 2.56
CA LEU A 398 -14.87 12.02 2.76
C LEU A 398 -14.57 12.89 3.99
N GLY A 399 -13.70 12.40 4.88
CA GLY A 399 -13.36 13.08 6.13
C GLY A 399 -14.30 12.75 7.31
N VAL A 400 -15.17 11.75 7.16
CA VAL A 400 -16.08 11.31 8.24
C VAL A 400 -15.29 10.77 9.44
N ASP A 401 -15.67 11.21 10.64
CA ASP A 401 -15.19 10.58 11.87
C ASP A 401 -16.02 9.35 12.20
N ILE A 402 -15.54 8.18 11.80
CA ILE A 402 -16.25 6.91 11.92
C ILE A 402 -16.55 6.52 13.38
N GLY A 403 -15.80 7.02 14.34
CA GLY A 403 -15.98 6.69 15.77
C GLY A 403 -17.21 7.32 16.41
N PHE A 404 -17.83 8.31 15.77
CA PHE A 404 -19.01 9.01 16.32
C PHE A 404 -20.33 8.66 15.65
N ILE A 405 -20.30 7.91 14.54
CA ILE A 405 -21.52 7.58 13.79
C ILE A 405 -21.97 6.18 14.18
N THR A 406 -23.13 6.11 14.85
CA THR A 406 -23.69 4.87 15.41
C THR A 406 -24.94 4.38 14.67
N SER A 407 -25.54 5.20 13.78
CA SER A 407 -26.73 4.82 13.01
C SER A 407 -26.62 5.27 11.55
N ILE A 408 -27.27 4.53 10.65
CA ILE A 408 -27.34 4.84 9.21
C ILE A 408 -28.01 6.19 8.97
N ASP A 409 -28.97 6.56 9.80
CA ASP A 409 -29.69 7.84 9.67
C ASP A 409 -28.76 9.04 9.85
N GLN A 410 -27.69 8.89 10.64
CA GLN A 410 -26.67 9.93 10.80
C GLN A 410 -25.80 10.10 9.54
N MET A 411 -25.73 9.10 8.67
CA MET A 411 -25.04 9.19 7.38
C MET A 411 -25.81 10.06 6.38
N THR A 412 -27.13 10.03 6.44
CA THR A 412 -28.02 10.66 5.46
C THR A 412 -28.42 12.09 5.79
N TYR A 413 -28.29 12.53 7.04
CA TYR A 413 -28.89 13.77 7.52
C TYR A 413 -27.94 14.91 7.88
N SER A 414 -26.63 14.75 7.78
CA SER A 414 -25.74 15.90 7.98
C SER A 414 -25.79 16.84 6.76
N GLN A 415 -26.71 17.80 6.78
CA GLN A 415 -26.85 18.86 5.78
C GLN A 415 -25.71 19.88 5.83
N GLN A 416 -24.47 19.44 5.75
CA GLN A 416 -23.37 20.35 5.50
C GLN A 416 -23.25 20.57 4.00
N GLN A 417 -23.40 21.79 3.56
CA GLN A 417 -23.49 22.22 2.15
C GLN A 417 -22.26 21.94 1.27
N ASN A 418 -21.19 21.29 1.78
CA ASN A 418 -19.95 21.07 1.07
C ASN A 418 -19.39 19.65 1.25
N MET A 419 -20.24 18.63 1.45
CA MET A 419 -19.77 17.26 1.56
C MET A 419 -19.36 16.69 0.21
N CYS A 420 -18.17 16.08 0.18
CA CYS A 420 -17.68 15.31 -0.95
C CYS A 420 -17.89 13.83 -0.68
N PHE A 421 -18.39 13.09 -1.66
CA PHE A 421 -18.55 11.64 -1.61
C PHE A 421 -17.61 10.98 -2.62
N PRO A 422 -17.13 9.76 -2.35
CA PRO A 422 -16.30 9.04 -3.29
C PRO A 422 -17.10 8.59 -4.51
N ASP A 423 -16.46 8.54 -5.70
CA ASP A 423 -17.07 8.08 -6.94
C ASP A 423 -17.23 6.55 -6.93
N THR A 424 -18.37 6.04 -7.41
CA THR A 424 -18.56 4.61 -7.61
C THR A 424 -17.73 4.15 -8.81
N ILE A 425 -16.93 3.10 -8.65
CA ILE A 425 -16.02 2.58 -9.69
C ILE A 425 -16.43 1.22 -10.26
N ALA A 426 -17.08 0.39 -9.44
CA ALA A 426 -17.58 -0.90 -9.84
C ALA A 426 -18.81 -1.27 -9.03
N VAL A 427 -19.73 -2.02 -9.66
CA VAL A 427 -20.94 -2.58 -9.04
C VAL A 427 -21.05 -4.05 -9.41
N CYS A 428 -21.46 -4.88 -8.43
CA CYS A 428 -21.69 -6.31 -8.60
C CYS A 428 -23.08 -6.62 -8.07
N LEU A 429 -23.95 -7.17 -8.93
CA LEU A 429 -25.32 -7.52 -8.61
C LEU A 429 -25.46 -9.05 -8.50
N ASP A 430 -25.96 -9.54 -7.38
CA ASP A 430 -26.46 -10.90 -7.17
C ASP A 430 -27.97 -10.79 -6.99
N GLU A 431 -28.73 -11.00 -8.08
CA GLU A 431 -30.16 -10.82 -8.11
C GLU A 431 -30.88 -11.90 -7.33
N ASP A 432 -30.42 -13.14 -7.39
CA ASP A 432 -31.01 -14.30 -6.68
C ASP A 432 -31.07 -14.06 -5.18
N LYS A 433 -30.03 -13.44 -4.64
CA LYS A 433 -29.95 -13.11 -3.20
C LYS A 433 -30.37 -11.70 -2.88
N SER A 434 -30.70 -10.92 -3.92
CA SER A 434 -31.02 -9.49 -3.79
C SER A 434 -29.92 -8.71 -3.07
N VAL A 435 -28.64 -8.94 -3.45
CA VAL A 435 -27.48 -8.29 -2.87
C VAL A 435 -26.78 -7.46 -3.93
N LEU A 436 -26.48 -6.22 -3.60
CA LEU A 436 -25.71 -5.31 -4.42
C LEU A 436 -24.43 -4.89 -3.69
N THR A 437 -23.28 -5.07 -4.34
CA THR A 437 -22.01 -4.59 -3.82
C THR A 437 -21.51 -3.42 -4.66
N CYS A 438 -21.15 -2.32 -4.00
CA CYS A 438 -20.66 -1.10 -4.63
C CYS A 438 -19.25 -0.81 -4.14
N PHE A 439 -18.31 -0.62 -5.07
CA PHE A 439 -16.92 -0.26 -4.83
C PHE A 439 -16.68 1.21 -5.19
N TYR A 440 -15.87 1.89 -4.38
CA TYR A 440 -15.62 3.33 -4.49
C TYR A 440 -14.13 3.65 -4.67
N ASN A 441 -13.85 4.82 -5.23
CA ASN A 441 -12.48 5.25 -5.56
C ASN A 441 -11.63 5.73 -4.36
N ASP A 442 -12.21 5.75 -3.16
CA ASP A 442 -11.51 5.95 -1.89
C ASP A 442 -11.06 4.63 -1.24
N HIS A 443 -11.16 3.53 -1.97
CA HIS A 443 -10.91 2.16 -1.51
C HIS A 443 -11.86 1.69 -0.42
N SER A 444 -13.10 2.15 -0.46
CA SER A 444 -14.20 1.58 0.33
C SER A 444 -15.11 0.71 -0.55
N PHE A 445 -15.78 -0.25 0.05
CA PHE A 445 -16.89 -0.96 -0.59
C PHE A 445 -17.99 -1.27 0.40
N TYR A 446 -19.23 -1.32 -0.10
CA TYR A 446 -20.44 -1.53 0.65
C TYR A 446 -21.25 -2.66 0.06
N ILE A 447 -21.84 -3.48 0.94
CA ILE A 447 -22.73 -4.57 0.58
C ILE A 447 -24.13 -4.20 1.07
N TRP A 448 -25.07 -4.14 0.13
CA TRP A 448 -26.44 -3.72 0.35
C TRP A 448 -27.42 -4.87 0.14
N ASP A 449 -28.41 -5.01 1.01
CA ASP A 449 -29.61 -5.87 0.82
C ASP A 449 -30.70 -5.04 0.15
N ILE A 450 -31.05 -5.43 -1.08
CA ILE A 450 -32.02 -4.73 -1.95
C ILE A 450 -33.35 -5.47 -2.06
N LYS A 451 -33.63 -6.45 -1.21
CA LYS A 451 -34.90 -7.22 -1.20
C LYS A 451 -36.14 -6.35 -1.15
N ASN A 452 -36.08 -5.25 -0.44
CA ASN A 452 -37.17 -4.33 -0.27
C ASN A 452 -36.82 -2.97 -0.86
N GLU A 453 -37.39 -2.64 -2.00
CA GLU A 453 -37.14 -1.39 -2.74
C GLU A 453 -37.38 -0.12 -1.89
N ARG A 454 -38.29 -0.20 -0.89
CA ARG A 454 -38.63 0.91 0.02
C ARG A 454 -37.70 1.02 1.22
N SER A 455 -36.93 -0.02 1.53
CA SER A 455 -36.08 -0.07 2.71
C SER A 455 -34.79 -0.86 2.44
N ILE A 456 -33.85 -0.23 1.75
CA ILE A 456 -32.55 -0.79 1.46
C ILE A 456 -31.73 -0.82 2.75
N LYS A 457 -31.14 -1.98 3.06
CA LYS A 457 -30.36 -2.17 4.28
C LYS A 457 -28.88 -2.37 3.96
N LYS A 458 -28.02 -1.69 4.69
CA LYS A 458 -26.58 -1.98 4.65
C LYS A 458 -26.33 -3.30 5.38
N ARG A 459 -25.66 -4.25 4.71
CA ARG A 459 -25.23 -5.51 5.29
C ARG A 459 -23.85 -5.39 5.91
N ASP A 460 -22.84 -4.98 5.11
CA ASP A 460 -21.46 -4.80 5.53
C ASP A 460 -20.80 -3.65 4.77
N SER A 461 -19.70 -3.15 5.30
CA SER A 461 -18.85 -2.20 4.59
C SER A 461 -17.40 -2.25 5.09
N TYR A 462 -16.49 -1.89 4.21
CA TYR A 462 -15.05 -1.91 4.44
C TYR A 462 -14.43 -0.63 3.89
N MET A 463 -13.45 -0.09 4.60
CA MET A 463 -12.76 1.14 4.24
C MET A 463 -11.25 0.93 4.36
N TYR A 464 -10.54 1.02 3.26
CA TYR A 464 -9.10 0.76 3.18
C TYR A 464 -8.31 1.99 2.75
N HIS A 465 -6.98 1.95 2.87
CA HIS A 465 -6.13 3.03 2.38
C HIS A 465 -6.22 3.19 0.86
N SER A 466 -6.34 4.42 0.40
CA SER A 466 -6.37 4.78 -1.03
C SER A 466 -5.01 5.25 -1.56
N GLY A 467 -4.02 5.39 -0.71
CA GLY A 467 -2.68 5.82 -1.08
C GLY A 467 -1.61 4.82 -0.69
N CYS A 468 -0.39 5.05 -1.17
CA CYS A 468 0.77 4.26 -0.80
C CYS A 468 0.90 4.18 0.73
N GLY A 469 0.88 2.98 1.28
CA GLY A 469 1.17 2.73 2.69
C GLY A 469 2.65 2.94 2.97
N TRP A 470 2.99 3.59 4.09
CA TRP A 470 4.38 3.92 4.41
C TRP A 470 4.88 3.33 5.70
N GLY A 471 4.04 3.22 6.70
CA GLY A 471 4.44 2.73 8.01
C GLY A 471 3.37 1.88 8.66
N ILE A 472 3.80 0.91 9.43
CA ILE A 472 2.97 0.06 10.27
C ILE A 472 3.58 -0.06 11.65
N GLU A 473 2.75 0.03 12.68
CA GLU A 473 3.15 -0.15 14.08
C GLU A 473 2.17 -1.09 14.76
N THR A 474 2.67 -1.94 15.64
CA THR A 474 1.87 -2.89 16.42
C THR A 474 1.69 -2.39 17.84
N TYR A 475 0.52 -2.67 18.43
CA TYR A 475 0.20 -2.25 19.78
C TYR A 475 0.37 -3.40 20.77
N SER A 476 1.20 -3.19 21.80
CA SER A 476 1.35 -4.13 22.91
C SER A 476 0.30 -3.87 23.96
N ARG A 477 -0.54 -4.87 24.24
CA ARG A 477 -1.57 -4.76 25.28
C ARG A 477 -0.92 -4.83 26.65
N THR A 478 -1.15 -3.85 27.47
CA THR A 478 -0.79 -3.85 28.89
C THR A 478 -2.05 -3.87 29.75
N SER A 479 -1.96 -4.34 30.99
CA SER A 479 -3.07 -4.33 31.95
C SER A 479 -3.60 -2.92 32.24
N THR A 480 -2.78 -1.90 32.00
CA THR A 480 -3.08 -0.48 32.19
C THR A 480 -3.61 0.20 30.91
N SER A 481 -3.67 -0.53 29.78
CA SER A 481 -4.12 0.05 28.50
C SER A 481 -5.56 0.57 28.60
N PRO A 482 -5.86 1.75 28.04
CA PRO A 482 -7.22 2.28 27.96
C PRO A 482 -8.19 1.28 27.34
N SER A 483 -9.43 1.25 27.81
CA SER A 483 -10.43 0.27 27.33
C SER A 483 -10.65 0.31 25.81
N ILE A 484 -10.56 1.49 25.21
CA ILE A 484 -10.72 1.71 23.77
C ILE A 484 -9.61 1.07 22.93
N LEU A 485 -8.40 0.92 23.51
CA LEU A 485 -7.24 0.35 22.84
C LEU A 485 -7.08 -1.17 23.05
N ARG A 486 -7.94 -1.79 23.86
CA ARG A 486 -7.83 -3.24 24.16
C ARG A 486 -7.96 -4.13 22.94
N HIS A 487 -8.69 -3.68 21.93
CA HIS A 487 -8.93 -4.42 20.69
C HIS A 487 -8.00 -3.97 19.55
N LEU A 488 -7.15 -2.96 19.78
CA LEU A 488 -6.22 -2.46 18.78
C LEU A 488 -5.14 -3.51 18.48
N THR A 489 -4.98 -3.84 17.21
CA THR A 489 -3.99 -4.80 16.73
C THR A 489 -2.81 -4.10 16.08
N CYS A 490 -3.07 -3.23 15.12
CA CYS A 490 -2.04 -2.45 14.44
C CYS A 490 -2.54 -1.07 14.02
N ILE A 491 -1.58 -0.19 13.74
CA ILE A 491 -1.80 1.17 13.26
C ILE A 491 -1.04 1.32 11.96
N THR A 492 -1.62 2.01 10.99
CA THR A 492 -0.99 2.23 9.68
C THR A 492 -1.08 3.68 9.26
N CYS A 493 -0.07 4.17 8.55
CA CYS A 493 -0.09 5.49 7.93
C CYS A 493 0.16 5.41 6.43
N SER A 494 -0.47 6.32 5.69
CA SER A 494 -0.44 6.32 4.23
C SER A 494 -0.28 7.73 3.64
N SER A 495 0.08 7.77 2.38
CA SER A 495 0.12 9.00 1.58
C SER A 495 -1.28 9.58 1.29
N ASP A 496 -2.35 8.89 1.66
CA ASP A 496 -3.73 9.39 1.61
C ASP A 496 -4.05 10.40 2.73
N ASN A 497 -3.08 10.81 3.52
CA ASN A 497 -3.21 11.69 4.69
C ASN A 497 -4.04 11.09 5.84
N THR A 498 -4.14 9.76 5.91
CA THR A 498 -4.85 9.10 7.01
C THR A 498 -3.93 8.22 7.84
N ILE A 499 -4.29 8.12 9.12
CA ILE A 499 -3.80 7.11 10.05
C ILE A 499 -4.99 6.24 10.38
N ARG A 500 -4.85 4.94 10.23
CA ARG A 500 -5.93 3.98 10.50
C ARG A 500 -5.56 3.03 11.61
N PHE A 501 -6.53 2.78 12.48
CA PHE A 501 -6.41 1.92 13.66
C PHE A 501 -7.24 0.67 13.43
N TRP A 502 -6.59 -0.49 13.47
CA TRP A 502 -7.19 -1.76 13.07
C TRP A 502 -7.38 -2.72 14.23
N SER A 503 -8.52 -3.40 14.26
CA SER A 503 -8.82 -4.53 15.13
C SER A 503 -9.07 -5.76 14.27
N LEU A 504 -8.12 -6.69 14.24
CA LEU A 504 -8.15 -7.87 13.36
C LEU A 504 -8.55 -9.15 14.10
N ASN A 505 -8.85 -9.07 15.39
CA ASN A 505 -9.28 -10.23 16.17
C ASN A 505 -10.70 -10.62 15.74
N ASN A 506 -10.81 -11.65 14.94
CA ASN A 506 -12.07 -12.28 14.60
C ASN A 506 -12.67 -12.94 15.85
N GLY A 507 -13.55 -12.22 16.55
CA GLY A 507 -14.69 -12.75 17.29
C GLY A 507 -14.61 -14.05 18.11
N GLU A 508 -13.42 -14.53 18.48
CA GLU A 508 -13.32 -15.32 19.70
C GLU A 508 -13.54 -14.35 20.84
N ALA A 509 -14.80 -14.04 21.01
CA ALA A 509 -15.28 -13.33 22.16
C ALA A 509 -14.81 -14.14 23.37
N ASP A 510 -13.86 -13.62 24.10
CA ASP A 510 -13.84 -13.82 25.54
C ASP A 510 -15.23 -13.41 26.00
N SER A 511 -16.11 -14.38 26.13
CA SER A 511 -17.56 -14.23 26.41
C SER A 511 -17.85 -13.62 27.79
N TYR A 512 -16.84 -13.04 28.41
CA TYR A 512 -16.93 -12.41 29.75
C TYR A 512 -16.81 -10.88 29.72
N PHE A 513 -16.54 -10.24 28.56
CA PHE A 513 -16.46 -8.78 28.50
C PHE A 513 -17.52 -8.25 27.55
N ALA A 514 -18.19 -7.20 28.02
CA ALA A 514 -19.28 -6.48 27.33
C ALA A 514 -19.00 -6.24 25.84
N PRO A 515 -20.03 -6.14 24.98
CA PRO A 515 -19.87 -5.89 23.55
C PRO A 515 -18.91 -4.73 23.33
N SER A 516 -17.93 -4.94 22.43
CA SER A 516 -16.92 -3.95 22.12
C SER A 516 -17.57 -2.57 21.90
N PRO A 517 -17.19 -1.52 22.64
CA PRO A 517 -17.66 -0.16 22.38
C PRO A 517 -17.19 0.39 21.03
N ALA A 518 -16.45 -0.38 20.27
CA ALA A 518 -15.83 0.00 19.01
C ALA A 518 -16.60 -0.46 17.76
N ALA A 519 -17.78 -1.04 17.88
CA ALA A 519 -18.58 -1.38 16.70
C ALA A 519 -19.16 -0.10 16.08
N ASN A 520 -18.37 0.55 15.22
CA ASN A 520 -18.92 1.59 14.35
C ASN A 520 -19.74 0.94 13.22
N ILE A 521 -20.61 1.73 12.59
CA ILE A 521 -21.49 1.22 11.52
C ILE A 521 -20.76 0.99 10.18
N PHE A 522 -19.52 1.45 10.02
CA PHE A 522 -18.82 1.42 8.74
C PHE A 522 -17.94 0.21 8.55
N SER A 523 -17.26 -0.27 9.59
CA SER A 523 -16.35 -1.39 9.45
C SER A 523 -16.17 -2.11 10.78
N ARG A 524 -16.08 -3.43 10.72
CA ARG A 524 -15.78 -4.26 11.90
C ARG A 524 -14.30 -4.26 12.23
N GLN A 525 -13.44 -4.08 11.23
CA GLN A 525 -11.99 -4.17 11.35
C GLN A 525 -11.34 -2.81 11.60
N LEU A 526 -11.94 -1.73 11.12
CA LEU A 526 -11.41 -0.38 11.25
C LEU A 526 -12.05 0.32 12.46
N MET A 527 -11.24 0.59 13.49
CA MET A 527 -11.71 1.23 14.72
C MET A 527 -11.83 2.74 14.60
N LYS A 528 -10.81 3.37 13.99
CA LYS A 528 -10.70 4.83 13.90
C LYS A 528 -9.90 5.25 12.69
N VAL A 529 -10.24 6.39 12.12
CA VAL A 529 -9.45 7.11 11.12
C VAL A 529 -9.10 8.49 11.69
N VAL A 530 -7.84 8.85 11.59
CA VAL A 530 -7.34 10.20 11.92
C VAL A 530 -6.83 10.82 10.65
N TYR A 531 -7.33 12.00 10.32
CA TYR A 531 -6.96 12.77 9.14
C TYR A 531 -5.85 13.77 9.48
N LEU A 532 -4.77 13.78 8.69
CA LEU A 532 -3.63 14.67 8.88
C LEU A 532 -3.82 16.04 8.20
N ASP A 533 -4.78 16.14 7.28
CA ASP A 533 -5.08 17.34 6.50
C ASP A 533 -6.59 17.50 6.37
N GLU A 534 -7.06 18.72 6.18
CA GLU A 534 -8.47 19.03 5.92
C GLU A 534 -8.84 18.93 4.42
N ASP A 535 -7.85 18.72 3.53
CA ASP A 535 -8.09 18.49 2.10
C ASP A 535 -8.41 17.01 1.82
N TYR A 536 -9.68 16.68 1.95
CA TYR A 536 -10.20 15.31 1.74
C TYR A 536 -10.21 14.85 0.27
N SER A 537 -9.98 15.75 -0.70
CA SER A 537 -9.90 15.37 -2.12
C SER A 537 -8.76 14.39 -2.41
N LYS A 538 -7.77 14.32 -1.53
CA LYS A 538 -6.61 13.42 -1.62
C LYS A 538 -6.93 11.98 -1.23
N LEU A 539 -8.10 11.73 -0.62
CA LEU A 539 -8.54 10.39 -0.23
C LEU A 539 -8.96 9.53 -1.42
N CYS A 540 -9.30 10.16 -2.54
CA CYS A 540 -9.75 9.45 -3.72
C CYS A 540 -8.63 9.26 -4.75
N ASP A 541 -8.59 8.08 -5.36
CA ASP A 541 -7.76 7.84 -6.53
C ASP A 541 -8.29 8.63 -7.72
N SER A 542 -7.46 9.51 -8.25
CA SER A 542 -7.77 10.22 -9.49
C SER A 542 -7.58 9.26 -10.66
N GLN A 543 -8.65 8.65 -11.15
CA GLN A 543 -8.59 7.86 -12.40
C GLN A 543 -8.26 8.72 -13.64
N THR A 544 -8.34 10.03 -13.51
CA THR A 544 -8.00 11.01 -14.55
C THR A 544 -6.63 11.63 -14.26
N ILE A 545 -5.56 10.86 -14.44
CA ILE A 545 -4.17 11.34 -14.44
C ILE A 545 -3.94 12.45 -15.49
N GLN A 546 -4.88 12.64 -16.42
CA GLN A 546 -4.77 13.63 -17.50
C GLN A 546 -5.26 15.05 -17.15
N GLU A 547 -5.91 15.28 -16.02
CA GLU A 547 -6.52 16.60 -15.71
C GLU A 547 -5.86 17.39 -14.57
N ARG A 548 -4.79 16.88 -13.94
CA ARG A 548 -4.05 17.65 -12.93
C ARG A 548 -2.63 17.95 -13.40
N PRO A 549 -2.36 19.17 -13.91
CA PRO A 549 -1.02 19.55 -14.37
C PRO A 549 0.00 19.81 -13.24
N GLU A 550 -0.38 19.78 -11.98
CA GLU A 550 0.54 20.00 -10.87
C GLU A 550 0.58 18.78 -9.97
N PHE A 551 1.74 18.15 -9.93
CA PHE A 551 2.10 17.13 -8.96
C PHE A 551 2.22 17.82 -7.58
N VAL A 552 1.10 18.03 -6.93
CA VAL A 552 1.10 18.44 -5.52
C VAL A 552 1.50 17.20 -4.70
N PRO A 553 2.68 17.17 -4.07
CA PRO A 553 3.08 16.05 -3.25
C PRO A 553 2.04 15.88 -2.13
N LYS A 554 1.44 14.70 -2.04
CA LYS A 554 0.54 14.35 -0.95
C LYS A 554 1.34 14.46 0.35
N VAL A 555 0.84 15.19 1.31
CA VAL A 555 1.53 15.50 2.58
C VAL A 555 1.72 14.26 3.47
N GLY A 556 0.93 13.28 3.40
CA GLY A 556 0.80 12.03 4.14
C GLY A 556 1.89 11.62 5.14
N GLY A 557 1.52 10.81 6.10
CA GLY A 557 2.45 10.21 7.07
C GLY A 557 3.49 9.32 6.38
N ARG A 558 4.76 9.45 6.77
CA ARG A 558 5.90 8.73 6.19
C ARG A 558 6.45 7.65 7.11
N CYS A 559 6.49 7.93 8.39
CA CYS A 559 6.95 7.01 9.43
C CYS A 559 6.17 7.27 10.72
N MET A 560 6.07 6.28 11.57
CA MET A 560 5.42 6.42 12.86
C MET A 560 6.11 5.58 13.91
N LYS A 561 5.89 5.95 15.18
CA LYS A 561 6.34 5.18 16.33
C LYS A 561 5.45 5.45 17.54
N MET A 562 5.05 4.38 18.22
CA MET A 562 4.36 4.44 19.50
C MET A 562 5.35 4.72 20.62
N ALA A 563 4.96 5.59 21.54
CA ALA A 563 5.73 5.81 22.77
C ALA A 563 5.71 4.53 23.66
N PRO A 564 6.75 4.29 24.47
CA PRO A 564 6.84 3.09 25.30
C PRO A 564 5.71 2.94 26.32
N ASP A 565 5.10 4.05 26.73
CA ASP A 565 3.94 4.08 27.61
C ASP A 565 2.60 3.74 26.91
N GLY A 566 2.61 3.64 25.57
CA GLY A 566 1.42 3.41 24.76
C GLY A 566 0.41 4.57 24.74
N LEU A 567 0.75 5.74 25.26
CA LEU A 567 -0.15 6.88 25.39
C LEU A 567 -0.01 7.90 24.25
N SER A 568 1.15 7.93 23.59
CA SER A 568 1.45 8.89 22.53
C SER A 568 1.93 8.19 21.25
N LEU A 569 1.51 8.70 20.09
CA LEU A 569 1.95 8.26 18.76
C LEU A 569 2.63 9.43 18.06
N ALA A 570 3.91 9.25 17.70
CA ALA A 570 4.65 10.21 16.88
C ALA A 570 4.61 9.81 15.41
N ILE A 571 4.36 10.78 14.54
CA ILE A 571 4.26 10.59 13.10
C ILE A 571 5.10 11.65 12.39
N GLY A 572 6.04 11.20 11.56
CA GLY A 572 6.80 12.06 10.68
C GLY A 572 6.10 12.18 9.32
N ASP A 573 5.95 13.41 8.83
CA ASP A 573 5.32 13.67 7.53
C ASP A 573 6.34 14.01 6.43
N ARG A 574 5.84 14.13 5.19
CA ARG A 574 6.68 14.46 4.02
C ARG A 574 7.15 15.90 3.98
N ASN A 575 6.55 16.78 4.78
CA ASN A 575 6.92 18.19 4.85
C ASN A 575 7.98 18.48 5.92
N GLY A 576 8.45 17.44 6.64
CA GLY A 576 9.44 17.59 7.71
C GLY A 576 8.83 17.81 9.09
N ASN A 577 7.51 17.76 9.23
CA ASN A 577 6.86 17.93 10.52
C ASN A 577 6.75 16.62 11.27
N ILE A 578 6.80 16.71 12.59
CA ILE A 578 6.47 15.64 13.51
C ILE A 578 5.15 15.99 14.20
N ARG A 579 4.17 15.12 14.06
CA ARG A 579 2.85 15.24 14.68
C ARG A 579 2.73 14.24 15.81
N ILE A 580 2.31 14.69 16.97
CA ILE A 580 2.13 13.83 18.13
C ILE A 580 0.66 13.75 18.45
N PHE A 581 0.15 12.53 18.57
CA PHE A 581 -1.24 12.24 18.89
C PHE A 581 -1.36 11.56 20.23
N ASP A 582 -2.35 11.96 21.01
CA ASP A 582 -2.77 11.27 22.22
C ASP A 582 -3.63 10.06 21.86
N MET A 583 -3.26 8.90 22.34
CA MET A 583 -3.92 7.64 22.02
C MET A 583 -5.24 7.42 22.76
N GLN A 584 -5.57 8.22 23.77
CA GLN A 584 -6.86 8.14 24.46
C GLN A 584 -7.93 8.94 23.73
N THR A 585 -7.57 10.13 23.25
CA THR A 585 -8.49 11.07 22.61
C THR A 585 -8.37 11.09 21.09
N PHE A 586 -7.33 10.47 20.52
CA PHE A 586 -6.93 10.52 19.09
C PHE A 586 -6.75 11.95 18.56
N LYS A 587 -6.49 12.91 19.45
CA LYS A 587 -6.27 14.31 19.08
C LYS A 587 -4.78 14.61 18.98
N GLN A 588 -4.43 15.50 18.07
CA GLN A 588 -3.08 16.02 17.96
C GLN A 588 -2.78 16.91 19.17
N ILE A 589 -1.75 16.53 19.95
CA ILE A 589 -1.31 17.27 21.14
C ILE A 589 -0.15 18.21 20.84
N ALA A 590 0.71 17.85 19.87
CA ALA A 590 1.82 18.71 19.45
C ALA A 590 2.08 18.60 17.94
N LEU A 591 2.58 19.70 17.39
CA LEU A 591 3.13 19.79 16.05
C LEU A 591 4.50 20.44 16.12
N VAL A 592 5.54 19.71 15.70
CA VAL A 592 6.91 20.17 15.70
C VAL A 592 7.38 20.31 14.25
N GLU A 593 7.65 21.53 13.81
CA GLU A 593 8.31 21.80 12.52
C GLU A 593 9.81 21.49 12.70
N ALA A 594 10.20 20.24 12.44
CA ALA A 594 11.50 19.72 12.82
C ALA A 594 12.55 19.80 11.72
N HIS A 595 12.15 19.50 10.49
CA HIS A 595 13.06 19.28 9.36
C HIS A 595 12.66 20.07 8.12
N ASP A 596 13.65 20.35 7.26
CA ASP A 596 13.45 21.02 5.96
C ASP A 596 13.04 20.05 4.83
N SER A 597 12.98 18.75 5.11
CA SER A 597 12.63 17.69 4.15
C SER A 597 11.91 16.55 4.85
N GLU A 598 11.42 15.57 4.07
CA GLU A 598 10.65 14.44 4.60
C GLU A 598 11.33 13.74 5.78
N VAL A 599 10.55 13.44 6.81
CA VAL A 599 10.99 12.64 7.97
C VAL A 599 10.97 11.17 7.56
N LEU A 600 12.13 10.51 7.64
CA LEU A 600 12.29 9.12 7.17
C LEU A 600 12.13 8.09 8.28
N SER A 601 12.50 8.46 9.51
CA SER A 601 12.36 7.56 10.67
C SER A 601 12.20 8.36 11.96
N VAL A 602 11.38 7.83 12.85
CA VAL A 602 11.22 8.32 14.24
C VAL A 602 11.34 7.14 15.19
N ASP A 603 11.87 7.40 16.38
CA ASP A 603 11.92 6.39 17.44
C ASP A 603 11.87 7.03 18.83
N TYR A 604 11.30 6.30 19.80
CA TYR A 604 11.26 6.70 21.20
C TYR A 604 12.28 5.90 22.02
N GLY A 605 12.97 6.57 22.91
CA GLY A 605 13.89 5.97 23.87
C GLY A 605 13.60 6.42 25.30
N GLN A 606 13.48 5.46 26.20
CA GLN A 606 13.26 5.74 27.63
C GLN A 606 14.52 5.39 28.41
N SER A 607 14.98 6.32 29.24
CA SER A 607 16.11 6.12 30.13
C SER A 607 15.62 5.80 31.54
N SER A 608 15.78 4.55 31.97
CA SER A 608 15.36 4.09 33.29
C SER A 608 16.07 4.85 34.43
N GLY A 609 17.34 5.27 34.20
CA GLY A 609 18.12 6.01 35.22
C GLY A 609 17.84 7.51 35.30
N MET A 610 17.20 8.08 34.26
CA MET A 610 16.95 9.52 34.16
C MET A 610 15.46 9.90 34.22
N ASN A 611 14.58 8.91 34.20
CA ASN A 611 13.11 9.04 34.14
C ASN A 611 12.64 10.03 33.06
N VAL A 612 13.26 9.97 31.90
CA VAL A 612 12.99 10.86 30.77
C VAL A 612 12.79 10.01 29.50
N THR A 613 11.78 10.37 28.73
CA THR A 613 11.51 9.79 27.40
C THR A 613 11.97 10.77 26.33
N PHE A 614 12.83 10.30 25.44
CA PHE A 614 13.29 11.05 24.27
C PHE A 614 12.58 10.59 23.01
N LEU A 615 12.36 11.52 22.09
CA LEU A 615 11.97 11.26 20.72
C LEU A 615 13.11 11.67 19.81
N ALA A 616 13.60 10.75 18.96
CA ALA A 616 14.54 11.08 17.90
C ALA A 616 13.84 11.03 16.54
N SER A 617 14.18 11.96 15.67
CA SER A 617 13.74 12.01 14.29
C SER A 617 14.91 12.13 13.33
N SER A 618 14.80 11.51 12.17
CA SER A 618 15.79 11.59 11.11
C SER A 618 15.14 11.89 9.78
N SER A 619 15.83 12.64 8.92
CA SER A 619 15.26 13.14 7.68
C SER A 619 16.26 13.06 6.51
N ARG A 620 15.72 13.34 5.33
CA ARG A 620 16.48 13.52 4.10
C ARG A 620 17.37 14.77 4.12
N ASP A 621 17.10 15.73 5.00
CA ASP A 621 17.92 16.94 5.22
C ASP A 621 19.26 16.68 5.91
N ARG A 622 19.56 15.43 6.29
CA ARG A 622 20.81 14.93 6.91
C ARG A 622 20.96 15.26 8.39
N PHE A 623 19.90 15.77 9.02
CA PHE A 623 19.92 16.03 10.46
C PHE A 623 19.19 14.94 11.24
N VAL A 624 19.64 14.74 12.48
CA VAL A 624 18.87 14.04 13.51
C VAL A 624 18.53 15.04 14.61
N HIS A 625 17.28 15.12 14.96
CA HIS A 625 16.83 15.92 16.10
C HIS A 625 16.41 15.01 17.25
N ILE A 626 16.78 15.40 18.46
CA ILE A 626 16.39 14.71 19.70
C ILE A 626 15.55 15.67 20.53
N PHE A 627 14.38 15.23 20.92
CA PHE A 627 13.41 15.99 21.70
C PHE A 627 13.17 15.32 23.05
N ASP A 628 12.91 16.12 24.08
CA ASP A 628 12.47 15.67 25.41
C ASP A 628 10.93 15.60 25.42
N ALA A 629 10.38 14.39 25.37
CA ALA A 629 8.93 14.17 25.36
C ALA A 629 8.27 14.59 26.69
N SER A 630 9.01 14.57 27.80
CA SER A 630 8.53 14.98 29.12
C SER A 630 8.37 16.50 29.24
N LYS A 631 9.00 17.27 28.32
CA LYS A 631 9.00 18.75 28.30
C LYS A 631 8.39 19.30 27.03
N ASP A 632 7.18 18.90 26.72
CA ASP A 632 6.45 19.38 25.53
C ASP A 632 7.26 19.25 24.21
N TYR A 633 8.06 18.19 24.07
CA TYR A 633 8.92 17.93 22.90
C TYR A 633 9.94 19.04 22.60
N GLN A 634 10.54 19.58 23.66
CA GLN A 634 11.61 20.57 23.54
C GLN A 634 12.83 19.96 22.86
N LEU A 635 13.44 20.68 21.90
CA LEU A 635 14.66 20.24 21.23
C LEU A 635 15.83 20.19 22.22
N VAL A 636 16.42 19.00 22.37
CA VAL A 636 17.58 18.72 23.21
C VAL A 636 18.88 18.84 22.43
N ALA A 637 18.95 18.23 21.25
CA ALA A 637 20.15 18.22 20.44
C ALA A 637 19.81 18.10 18.94
N THR A 638 20.69 18.67 18.11
CA THR A 638 20.72 18.49 16.65
C THR A 638 22.08 17.89 16.29
N LEU A 639 22.07 16.81 15.53
CA LEU A 639 23.24 16.06 15.08
C LEU A 639 23.38 16.22 13.57
N ASP A 640 24.55 16.61 13.10
CA ASP A 640 24.87 16.93 11.69
C ASP A 640 26.05 16.11 11.11
N ASP A 641 26.33 14.96 11.70
CA ASP A 641 27.50 14.13 11.35
C ASP A 641 27.35 13.40 9.99
N HIS A 642 26.12 13.22 9.48
CA HIS A 642 25.86 12.51 8.24
C HIS A 642 25.94 13.42 7.01
N SER A 643 26.51 12.89 5.92
CA SER A 643 26.64 13.64 4.67
C SER A 643 25.50 13.41 3.66
N ALA A 644 24.63 12.42 3.89
CA ALA A 644 23.47 12.10 3.05
C ALA A 644 22.22 11.82 3.92
N ALA A 645 21.09 11.52 3.28
CA ALA A 645 19.83 11.20 3.93
C ALA A 645 20.00 10.12 5.00
N ILE A 646 19.42 10.35 6.17
CA ILE A 646 19.46 9.42 7.29
C ILE A 646 18.23 8.52 7.20
N THR A 647 18.45 7.25 6.89
CA THR A 647 17.40 6.32 6.52
C THR A 647 16.68 5.72 7.72
N ALA A 648 17.39 5.51 8.84
CA ALA A 648 16.78 5.04 10.07
C ALA A 648 17.51 5.54 11.33
N VAL A 649 16.74 5.69 12.40
CA VAL A 649 17.19 6.03 13.76
C VAL A 649 16.52 5.08 14.74
N ARG A 650 17.29 4.52 15.70
CA ARG A 650 16.77 3.66 16.77
C ARG A 650 17.49 3.92 18.07
N PHE A 651 16.73 3.88 19.17
CA PHE A 651 17.27 3.87 20.51
C PHE A 651 17.54 2.43 20.98
N THR A 652 18.60 2.27 21.74
CA THR A 652 18.91 1.02 22.45
C THR A 652 19.47 1.34 23.82
N PHE A 653 19.55 0.33 24.65
CA PHE A 653 20.07 0.43 26.00
C PHE A 653 21.35 -0.39 26.12
N SER A 654 22.42 0.19 26.66
CA SER A 654 23.65 -0.55 26.92
C SER A 654 23.59 -1.14 28.34
N SER A 655 23.69 -2.45 28.45
CA SER A 655 23.72 -3.17 29.74
C SER A 655 24.98 -2.81 30.56
N VAL A 656 26.07 -2.50 29.88
CA VAL A 656 27.37 -2.22 30.55
C VAL A 656 27.41 -0.83 31.15
N THR A 657 26.95 0.18 30.39
CA THR A 657 27.03 1.58 30.85
C THR A 657 25.75 2.09 31.45
N SER A 658 24.67 1.31 31.38
CA SER A 658 23.30 1.72 31.78
C SER A 658 22.85 3.02 31.11
N ASN A 659 23.50 3.42 30.01
CA ASN A 659 23.20 4.62 29.26
C ASN A 659 22.33 4.33 28.04
N LEU A 660 21.45 5.28 27.73
CA LEU A 660 20.70 5.27 26.51
C LEU A 660 21.64 5.53 25.32
N GLN A 661 21.57 4.68 24.30
CA GLN A 661 22.33 4.84 23.07
C GLN A 661 21.39 5.15 21.91
N LEU A 662 21.85 5.98 20.99
CA LEU A 662 21.21 6.28 19.73
C LEU A 662 22.04 5.73 18.56
N ILE A 663 21.41 4.95 17.69
CA ILE A 663 22.05 4.37 16.52
C ILE A 663 21.37 4.95 15.28
N THR A 664 22.17 5.46 14.36
CA THR A 664 21.70 6.06 13.12
C THR A 664 22.41 5.47 11.92
N CYS A 665 21.67 5.18 10.86
CA CYS A 665 22.23 4.74 9.58
C CYS A 665 21.81 5.69 8.46
N SER A 666 22.67 5.80 7.45
CA SER A 666 22.49 6.78 6.37
C SER A 666 22.86 6.23 5.00
N ALA A 667 22.35 6.91 3.98
CA ALA A 667 22.72 6.70 2.58
C ALA A 667 24.19 7.05 2.28
N ASP A 668 24.90 7.74 3.18
CA ASP A 668 26.35 7.98 3.13
C ASP A 668 27.18 6.73 3.48
N LYS A 669 26.53 5.58 3.69
CA LYS A 669 27.13 4.29 4.01
C LYS A 669 27.75 4.23 5.41
N SER A 670 27.39 5.15 6.28
CA SER A 670 27.83 5.16 7.68
C SER A 670 26.75 4.66 8.64
N LEU A 671 27.20 3.99 9.70
CA LEU A 671 26.41 3.59 10.86
C LEU A 671 27.08 4.20 12.08
N ILE A 672 26.38 5.11 12.77
CA ILE A 672 26.95 5.88 13.88
C ILE A 672 26.24 5.52 15.16
N PHE A 673 27.03 5.23 16.21
CA PHE A 673 26.59 4.95 17.58
C PHE A 673 26.88 6.15 18.46
N ARG A 674 25.93 6.54 19.28
CA ARG A 674 26.04 7.65 20.22
C ARG A 674 25.49 7.26 21.57
N SER A 675 26.16 7.71 22.64
CA SER A 675 25.69 7.58 24.01
C SER A 675 25.09 8.91 24.47
N ILE A 676 23.94 8.85 25.14
CA ILE A 676 23.29 10.02 25.72
C ILE A 676 23.56 10.05 27.21
N SER A 677 24.17 11.14 27.68
CA SER A 677 24.53 11.35 29.07
C SER A 677 24.20 12.77 29.51
N LYS A 678 24.14 13.01 30.83
CA LYS A 678 24.06 14.37 31.39
C LYS A 678 25.44 14.88 31.70
N ASN A 679 25.75 16.13 31.37
CA ASN A 679 26.95 16.83 31.78
C ASN A 679 26.83 17.25 33.27
N GLU A 680 27.92 17.69 33.86
CA GLU A 680 28.02 18.28 35.20
C GLU A 680 27.00 19.42 35.41
N ASN A 681 26.67 20.15 34.36
CA ASN A 681 25.70 21.25 34.37
C ASN A 681 24.22 20.77 34.17
N GLY A 682 23.96 19.46 34.21
CA GLY A 682 22.61 18.89 34.07
C GLY A 682 22.04 18.91 32.64
N LYS A 683 22.81 19.37 31.64
CA LYS A 683 22.40 19.36 30.22
C LYS A 683 22.70 18.02 29.57
N TYR A 684 21.82 17.58 28.68
CA TYR A 684 22.04 16.36 27.89
C TYR A 684 23.09 16.57 26.82
N GLN A 685 23.97 15.61 26.69
CA GLN A 685 25.03 15.56 25.67
C GLN A 685 24.97 14.23 24.95
N CYS A 686 25.06 14.27 23.61
CA CYS A 686 25.12 13.09 22.74
C CYS A 686 26.56 12.90 22.26
N ILE A 687 27.25 11.91 22.82
CA ILE A 687 28.65 11.65 22.53
C ILE A 687 28.73 10.50 21.52
N ARG A 688 29.44 10.72 20.42
CA ARG A 688 29.70 9.67 19.43
C ARG A 688 30.68 8.64 19.99
N SER A 689 30.25 7.39 20.12
CA SER A 689 31.08 6.28 20.58
C SER A 689 31.78 5.58 19.42
N ASN A 690 31.02 5.21 18.38
CA ASN A 690 31.55 4.46 17.22
C ASN A 690 31.02 5.03 15.91
N ASN A 691 31.84 4.87 14.84
CA ASN A 691 31.44 5.19 13.46
C ASN A 691 31.96 4.11 12.53
N ILE A 692 31.05 3.45 11.84
CA ILE A 692 31.34 2.37 10.90
C ILE A 692 30.98 2.86 9.52
N VAL A 693 31.92 2.75 8.59
CA VAL A 693 31.70 3.10 7.17
C VAL A 693 31.83 1.83 6.35
N GLU A 694 30.78 1.49 5.61
CA GLU A 694 30.72 0.32 4.74
C GLU A 694 30.82 0.71 3.25
N LYS A 695 30.97 -0.28 2.39
CA LYS A 695 30.99 -0.06 0.93
C LYS A 695 29.60 0.20 0.35
N GLN A 696 28.57 -0.27 1.03
CA GLN A 696 27.19 -0.28 0.57
C GLN A 696 26.30 0.59 1.44
N THR A 697 25.25 1.14 0.85
CA THR A 697 24.25 1.96 1.53
C THR A 697 23.42 1.12 2.51
N PHE A 698 23.14 1.71 3.68
CA PHE A 698 22.19 1.20 4.65
C PHE A 698 20.81 1.79 4.38
N TYR A 699 19.77 0.95 4.41
CA TYR A 699 18.39 1.40 4.20
C TYR A 699 17.55 1.38 5.49
N ASP A 700 17.76 0.41 6.37
CA ASP A 700 17.05 0.30 7.63
C ASP A 700 17.86 -0.47 8.67
N LEU A 701 17.45 -0.40 9.93
CA LEU A 701 18.06 -1.12 11.03
C LEU A 701 17.02 -1.60 12.05
N ALA A 702 17.21 -2.80 12.59
CA ALA A 702 16.42 -3.40 13.65
C ALA A 702 17.35 -3.85 14.80
N ILE A 703 16.90 -3.65 16.04
CA ILE A 703 17.70 -3.93 17.22
C ILE A 703 17.17 -5.19 17.91
N ASP A 704 18.06 -6.15 18.12
CA ASP A 704 17.86 -7.25 19.03
C ASP A 704 18.29 -6.83 20.44
N HIS A 705 17.34 -6.42 21.25
CA HIS A 705 17.60 -5.98 22.62
C HIS A 705 18.10 -7.12 23.53
N SER A 706 17.73 -8.36 23.22
CA SER A 706 18.08 -9.52 24.03
C SER A 706 19.57 -9.90 23.93
N ARG A 707 20.17 -9.65 22.74
CA ARG A 707 21.56 -9.99 22.42
C ARG A 707 22.46 -8.76 22.21
N GLU A 708 21.89 -7.58 22.37
CA GLU A 708 22.58 -6.31 22.07
C GLU A 708 23.19 -6.25 20.67
N LEU A 709 22.42 -6.68 19.67
CA LEU A 709 22.81 -6.71 18.27
C LEU A 709 21.99 -5.76 17.43
N VAL A 710 22.64 -5.14 16.45
CA VAL A 710 22.01 -4.33 15.41
C VAL A 710 22.05 -5.06 14.10
N ASN A 711 20.88 -5.34 13.53
CA ASN A 711 20.71 -5.94 12.22
C ASN A 711 20.44 -4.82 11.21
N THR A 712 21.19 -4.78 10.10
CA THR A 712 21.07 -3.71 9.09
C THR A 712 20.67 -4.27 7.73
N ALA A 713 19.74 -3.61 7.05
CA ALA A 713 19.36 -3.88 5.67
C ALA A 713 20.26 -3.09 4.71
N CYS A 714 20.93 -3.78 3.79
CA CYS A 714 21.93 -3.17 2.92
C CYS A 714 21.55 -3.26 1.43
N GLN A 715 22.11 -2.36 0.64
CA GLN A 715 21.91 -2.27 -0.81
C GLN A 715 22.31 -3.54 -1.57
N ASP A 716 23.32 -4.28 -1.10
CA ASP A 716 23.80 -5.52 -1.71
C ASP A 716 23.01 -6.77 -1.34
N ARG A 717 21.81 -6.62 -0.78
CA ARG A 717 20.94 -7.70 -0.33
C ARG A 717 21.49 -8.52 0.84
N MET A 718 22.50 -7.99 1.53
CA MET A 718 23.07 -8.63 2.70
C MET A 718 22.55 -7.98 3.98
N ILE A 719 22.34 -8.80 4.99
CA ILE A 719 22.09 -8.38 6.36
C ILE A 719 23.43 -8.38 7.06
N ARG A 720 23.83 -7.24 7.63
CA ARG A 720 25.01 -7.13 8.46
C ARG A 720 24.63 -6.93 9.91
N VAL A 721 25.24 -7.72 10.77
CA VAL A 721 24.95 -7.72 12.20
C VAL A 721 26.14 -7.16 12.96
N TYR A 722 25.91 -6.15 13.78
CA TYR A 722 26.91 -5.47 14.59
C TYR A 722 26.57 -5.56 16.07
N ASN A 723 27.58 -5.60 16.91
CA ASN A 723 27.41 -5.47 18.35
C ASN A 723 27.16 -3.99 18.72
N THR A 724 26.21 -3.72 19.62
CA THR A 724 25.85 -2.35 20.06
C THR A 724 26.92 -1.69 20.90
N GLN A 725 27.76 -2.46 21.60
CA GLN A 725 28.75 -1.94 22.55
C GLN A 725 30.02 -1.47 21.85
N ASP A 726 30.63 -2.34 21.02
CA ASP A 726 31.92 -2.08 20.40
C ASP A 726 31.81 -1.76 18.89
N GLY A 727 30.62 -1.82 18.33
CA GLY A 727 30.36 -1.56 16.91
C GLY A 727 31.00 -2.59 15.96
N LYS A 728 31.58 -3.68 16.47
CA LYS A 728 32.19 -4.68 15.61
C LYS A 728 31.16 -5.50 14.87
N ARG A 729 31.48 -5.80 13.61
CA ARG A 729 30.65 -6.68 12.79
C ARG A 729 30.75 -8.14 13.29
N VAL A 730 29.64 -8.68 13.73
CA VAL A 730 29.55 -10.07 14.26
C VAL A 730 29.43 -11.04 13.09
N ARG A 731 28.52 -10.75 12.16
CA ARG A 731 28.24 -11.65 11.01
C ARG A 731 27.63 -10.92 9.84
N THR A 732 27.58 -11.59 8.69
CA THR A 732 26.92 -11.14 7.47
C THR A 732 26.11 -12.31 6.91
N CYS A 733 24.80 -12.10 6.67
CA CYS A 733 23.88 -13.10 6.16
C CYS A 733 23.25 -12.62 4.86
N LYS A 734 22.68 -13.55 4.09
CA LYS A 734 21.82 -13.19 2.96
C LYS A 734 20.51 -12.62 3.49
N GLY A 735 19.94 -11.62 2.83
CA GLY A 735 18.65 -11.03 3.13
C GLY A 735 17.61 -11.23 2.00
N SER A 736 17.97 -11.93 0.93
CA SER A 736 17.09 -12.26 -0.19
C SER A 736 17.54 -13.58 -0.83
N MET A 737 16.57 -14.38 -1.27
CA MET A 737 16.80 -15.68 -1.95
C MET A 737 17.00 -15.53 -3.45
N SER A 738 16.54 -14.44 -4.04
CA SER A 738 16.58 -14.21 -5.48
C SER A 738 17.97 -13.88 -5.97
N ASP A 739 18.38 -14.45 -7.09
CA ASP A 739 19.59 -14.06 -7.83
C ASP A 739 19.36 -12.78 -8.65
N ASP A 740 18.11 -12.28 -8.67
CA ASP A 740 17.72 -11.06 -9.38
C ASP A 740 18.37 -9.82 -8.78
N THR A 741 18.43 -8.78 -9.58
CA THR A 741 18.85 -7.45 -9.15
C THR A 741 17.84 -6.90 -8.13
N GLY A 742 18.31 -6.35 -7.03
CA GLY A 742 17.45 -5.77 -5.99
C GLY A 742 18.27 -5.30 -4.79
N TYR A 743 17.58 -4.71 -3.81
CA TYR A 743 18.15 -4.26 -2.55
C TYR A 743 17.16 -4.44 -1.42
N LEU A 744 17.65 -4.58 -0.19
CA LEU A 744 16.80 -4.64 0.99
C LEU A 744 16.31 -3.24 1.33
N ILE A 745 15.05 -3.14 1.81
CA ILE A 745 14.41 -1.88 2.09
C ILE A 745 14.13 -1.73 3.58
N LYS A 746 13.46 -2.72 4.16
CA LYS A 746 13.09 -2.75 5.57
C LYS A 746 13.53 -4.04 6.23
N ILE A 747 13.72 -3.95 7.54
CA ILE A 747 14.12 -5.06 8.39
C ILE A 747 13.42 -4.93 9.74
N ASP A 748 12.84 -6.02 10.22
CA ASP A 748 12.26 -6.10 11.56
C ASP A 748 12.62 -7.44 12.20
N ILE A 749 12.66 -7.48 13.52
CA ILE A 749 13.01 -8.67 14.30
C ILE A 749 11.89 -8.98 15.29
N ASP A 750 11.56 -10.25 15.44
CA ASP A 750 10.55 -10.67 16.38
C ASP A 750 10.98 -10.44 17.86
N THR A 751 10.03 -10.44 18.75
CA THR A 751 10.28 -10.21 20.19
C THR A 751 11.19 -11.25 20.84
N SER A 752 11.28 -12.46 20.28
CA SER A 752 12.18 -13.52 20.76
C SER A 752 13.62 -13.35 20.26
N GLY A 753 13.87 -12.51 19.27
CA GLY A 753 15.14 -12.31 18.59
C GLY A 753 15.53 -13.48 17.66
N ARG A 754 14.64 -14.47 17.46
CA ARG A 754 14.93 -15.64 16.63
C ARG A 754 14.64 -15.44 15.16
N TYR A 755 13.53 -14.80 14.83
CA TYR A 755 13.12 -14.60 13.45
C TYR A 755 13.32 -13.15 13.04
N LEU A 756 13.80 -12.97 11.83
CA LEU A 756 14.07 -11.68 11.25
C LEU A 756 13.39 -11.61 9.88
N ALA A 757 12.59 -10.57 9.66
CA ALA A 757 11.93 -10.33 8.39
C ALA A 757 12.67 -9.24 7.60
N THR A 758 12.77 -9.41 6.28
CA THR A 758 13.36 -8.42 5.37
C THR A 758 12.45 -8.19 4.17
N SER A 759 12.17 -6.94 3.83
CA SER A 759 11.56 -6.58 2.56
C SER A 759 12.63 -6.27 1.50
N CYS A 760 12.34 -6.67 0.27
CA CYS A 760 13.26 -6.50 -0.85
C CYS A 760 12.56 -5.73 -1.99
N SER A 761 13.32 -4.97 -2.77
CA SER A 761 12.81 -4.23 -3.94
C SER A 761 12.22 -5.13 -5.04
N ASN A 762 12.39 -6.45 -4.94
CA ASN A 762 11.73 -7.44 -5.78
C ASN A 762 10.28 -7.72 -5.38
N LYS A 763 9.69 -6.94 -4.43
CA LYS A 763 8.32 -7.04 -3.94
C LYS A 763 8.03 -8.26 -3.04
N CYS A 764 9.07 -8.94 -2.58
CA CYS A 764 8.96 -10.08 -1.66
C CYS A 764 9.44 -9.71 -0.26
N VAL A 765 8.90 -10.42 0.71
CA VAL A 765 9.35 -10.43 2.09
C VAL A 765 9.93 -11.80 2.42
N TYR A 766 11.07 -11.84 3.09
CA TYR A 766 11.75 -13.07 3.48
C TYR A 766 11.85 -13.15 4.99
N ILE A 767 11.56 -14.31 5.54
CA ILE A 767 11.72 -14.61 6.98
C ILE A 767 12.97 -15.49 7.15
N TRP A 768 13.84 -15.09 8.05
CA TRP A 768 15.13 -15.72 8.33
C TRP A 768 15.20 -16.18 9.78
N ASP A 769 15.72 -17.38 10.00
CA ASP A 769 16.13 -17.80 11.34
C ASP A 769 17.50 -17.19 11.65
N THR A 770 17.59 -16.39 12.72
CA THR A 770 18.82 -15.67 13.09
C THR A 770 19.92 -16.61 13.57
N VAL A 771 19.61 -17.83 14.03
CA VAL A 771 20.58 -18.82 14.52
C VAL A 771 21.15 -19.62 13.37
N THR A 772 20.29 -20.21 12.53
CA THR A 772 20.72 -21.06 11.41
C THR A 772 21.12 -20.25 10.18
N THR A 773 20.72 -18.97 10.11
CA THR A 773 20.88 -18.08 8.94
C THR A 773 20.22 -18.60 7.67
N GLU A 774 19.26 -19.50 7.79
CA GLU A 774 18.50 -20.06 6.69
C GLU A 774 17.21 -19.25 6.46
N CYS A 775 16.77 -19.17 5.21
CA CYS A 775 15.47 -18.60 4.88
C CYS A 775 14.38 -19.61 5.23
N VAL A 776 13.48 -19.21 6.10
CA VAL A 776 12.37 -20.03 6.58
C VAL A 776 11.16 -19.92 5.65
N ALA A 777 10.85 -18.70 5.21
CA ALA A 777 9.71 -18.43 4.32
C ALA A 777 10.01 -17.29 3.33
N SER A 778 9.34 -17.34 2.17
CA SER A 778 9.34 -16.29 1.15
C SER A 778 7.90 -15.93 0.82
N LEU A 779 7.53 -14.69 1.13
CA LEU A 779 6.17 -14.19 1.03
C LEU A 779 6.05 -13.28 -0.20
N CYS A 780 5.12 -13.60 -1.07
CA CYS A 780 4.81 -12.84 -2.28
C CYS A 780 3.33 -12.49 -2.29
N GLY A 781 2.91 -11.44 -2.99
CA GLY A 781 1.50 -11.06 -3.10
C GLY A 781 1.32 -9.58 -3.34
N HIS A 782 2.24 -8.75 -2.92
CA HIS A 782 2.25 -7.34 -3.24
C HIS A 782 2.67 -7.08 -4.70
N SER A 783 2.05 -6.10 -5.33
CA SER A 783 2.38 -5.67 -6.71
C SER A 783 3.38 -4.54 -6.76
N GLU A 784 3.63 -3.86 -5.63
CA GLU A 784 4.59 -2.78 -5.46
C GLU A 784 5.57 -3.09 -4.32
N ILE A 785 6.50 -2.20 -4.10
CA ILE A 785 7.53 -2.31 -3.07
C ILE A 785 6.85 -2.36 -1.69
N VAL A 786 7.23 -3.36 -0.88
CA VAL A 786 6.85 -3.43 0.53
C VAL A 786 7.63 -2.37 1.30
N THR A 787 6.91 -1.35 1.76
CA THR A 787 7.46 -0.12 2.35
C THR A 787 7.75 -0.25 3.83
N ASP A 788 7.01 -1.12 4.53
CA ASP A 788 7.26 -1.43 5.93
C ASP A 788 6.78 -2.85 6.30
N ILE A 789 7.39 -3.42 7.32
CA ILE A 789 7.11 -4.75 7.85
C ILE A 789 7.17 -4.71 9.37
N LYS A 790 6.29 -5.48 10.03
CA LYS A 790 6.25 -5.50 11.50
C LYS A 790 5.77 -6.84 12.02
N PHE A 791 6.52 -7.43 12.94
CA PHE A 791 6.05 -8.57 13.72
C PHE A 791 5.02 -8.13 14.77
N SER A 792 4.02 -8.96 14.99
CA SER A 792 3.12 -8.77 16.13
C SER A 792 3.86 -9.07 17.45
N HIS A 793 3.44 -8.43 18.53
CA HIS A 793 4.05 -8.64 19.84
C HIS A 793 3.84 -10.05 20.39
N ASP A 794 2.77 -10.73 19.98
CA ASP A 794 2.46 -12.11 20.37
C ASP A 794 3.25 -13.15 19.55
N GLY A 795 3.94 -12.71 18.47
CA GLY A 795 4.74 -13.58 17.60
C GLY A 795 3.91 -14.47 16.67
N HIS A 796 2.58 -14.25 16.55
CA HIS A 796 1.72 -15.06 15.70
C HIS A 796 1.52 -14.48 14.29
N HIS A 797 1.73 -13.18 14.12
CA HIS A 797 1.48 -12.51 12.84
C HIS A 797 2.68 -11.69 12.39
N LEU A 798 2.82 -11.58 11.07
CA LEU A 798 3.67 -10.61 10.40
C LEU A 798 2.78 -9.71 9.55
N TYR A 799 2.89 -8.41 9.75
CA TYR A 799 2.18 -7.41 8.96
C TYR A 799 3.10 -6.84 7.90
N THR A 800 2.58 -6.67 6.68
CA THR A 800 3.32 -6.05 5.58
C THR A 800 2.45 -4.98 4.95
N ILE A 801 3.02 -3.80 4.68
CA ILE A 801 2.34 -2.69 4.00
C ILE A 801 3.15 -2.27 2.78
N SER A 802 2.49 -1.89 1.69
CA SER A 802 3.13 -1.68 0.41
C SER A 802 2.66 -0.42 -0.31
N GLY A 803 3.39 -0.06 -1.36
CA GLY A 803 3.04 1.00 -2.30
C GLY A 803 1.75 0.75 -3.07
N ASP A 804 1.24 -0.47 -3.09
CA ASP A 804 -0.04 -0.86 -3.69
C ASP A 804 -1.27 -0.54 -2.80
N SER A 805 -1.08 0.21 -1.71
CA SER A 805 -2.10 0.58 -0.71
C SER A 805 -2.68 -0.58 0.11
N CYS A 806 -2.20 -1.80 -0.08
CA CYS A 806 -2.69 -2.98 0.63
C CYS A 806 -1.83 -3.31 1.85
N ILE A 807 -2.48 -3.86 2.87
CA ILE A 807 -1.86 -4.43 4.06
C ILE A 807 -2.15 -5.92 4.05
N PHE A 808 -1.12 -6.75 4.16
CA PHE A 808 -1.26 -8.20 4.25
C PHE A 808 -0.92 -8.66 5.64
N VAL A 809 -1.74 -9.54 6.17
CA VAL A 809 -1.60 -10.17 7.49
C VAL A 809 -1.25 -11.63 7.26
N TRP A 810 -0.03 -11.98 7.64
CA TRP A 810 0.51 -13.33 7.49
C TRP A 810 0.47 -14.05 8.83
N ASN A 811 -0.14 -15.22 8.87
CA ASN A 811 -0.12 -16.09 10.03
C ASN A 811 1.20 -16.86 10.06
N ILE A 812 1.98 -16.64 11.11
CA ILE A 812 3.29 -17.25 11.35
C ILE A 812 3.31 -18.06 12.64
N ALA A 813 2.14 -18.38 13.19
CA ALA A 813 2.02 -19.09 14.48
C ALA A 813 2.77 -20.43 14.51
N GLU A 814 2.88 -21.14 13.38
CA GLU A 814 3.67 -22.35 13.29
C GLU A 814 5.16 -22.15 13.55
N LEU A 815 5.70 -20.94 13.26
CA LEU A 815 7.08 -20.60 13.60
C LEU A 815 7.26 -20.41 15.11
N ALA A 816 6.22 -19.95 15.82
CA ALA A 816 6.25 -19.71 17.25
C ALA A 816 6.21 -21.00 18.10
N ILE A 817 5.72 -22.11 17.55
CA ILE A 817 5.53 -23.41 18.24
C ILE A 817 6.83 -24.21 18.36
N VAL A 818 7.98 -23.72 17.95
CA VAL A 818 9.25 -24.44 18.12
C VAL A 818 9.53 -24.67 19.60
N PRO A 819 9.78 -25.94 20.04
CA PRO A 819 9.86 -26.28 21.43
C PRO A 819 10.89 -25.44 22.20
N THR A 820 10.57 -25.12 23.44
CA THR A 820 11.35 -24.31 24.39
C THR A 820 12.79 -24.82 24.60
N THR A 821 13.08 -26.07 24.22
CA THR A 821 14.42 -26.67 24.28
C THR A 821 15.44 -26.02 23.33
N CYS A 822 14.97 -25.26 22.33
CA CYS A 822 15.83 -24.49 21.41
C CYS A 822 15.86 -22.99 21.71
N ARG A 823 15.16 -22.50 22.73
CA ARG A 823 15.31 -21.13 23.22
C ARG A 823 16.68 -21.00 23.83
N LEU A 824 17.49 -20.08 23.35
CA LEU A 824 18.74 -19.73 24.00
C LEU A 824 18.43 -19.30 25.44
N PRO A 825 19.25 -19.71 26.41
CA PRO A 825 19.06 -19.33 27.82
C PRO A 825 18.94 -17.80 27.88
N SER A 826 17.82 -17.31 28.37
CA SER A 826 17.67 -15.91 28.76
C SER A 826 18.79 -15.56 29.72
N VAL A 827 19.54 -14.50 29.44
CA VAL A 827 20.49 -13.93 30.40
C VAL A 827 19.68 -13.62 31.65
N PRO A 828 20.08 -14.11 32.85
CA PRO A 828 19.30 -13.84 34.05
C PRO A 828 19.23 -12.34 34.29
N LEU A 829 18.03 -11.81 34.37
CA LEU A 829 17.78 -10.48 34.92
C LEU A 829 18.43 -10.45 36.31
N ALA A 830 19.30 -9.49 36.54
CA ALA A 830 19.96 -9.28 37.82
C ALA A 830 18.90 -9.30 38.94
N LYS A 831 19.10 -10.21 39.91
CA LYS A 831 18.27 -10.33 41.09
C LYS A 831 18.21 -8.97 41.79
N SER A 832 17.04 -8.36 41.84
CA SER A 832 16.73 -7.33 42.80
C SER A 832 16.85 -7.94 44.20
N ASN A 833 17.65 -7.32 45.06
CA ASN A 833 17.84 -7.71 46.45
C ASN A 833 16.48 -7.91 47.15
N GLU A 834 16.19 -9.15 47.51
CA GLU A 834 15.14 -9.48 48.46
C GLU A 834 15.56 -8.93 49.81
N LEU A 835 14.83 -7.98 50.31
CA LEU A 835 14.81 -7.63 51.75
C LEU A 835 14.06 -8.79 52.44
N GLU A 836 14.79 -9.50 53.30
CA GLU A 836 14.25 -10.46 54.29
C GLU A 836 13.11 -9.78 55.07
N ILE A 837 11.90 -10.34 54.94
CA ILE A 837 10.85 -10.14 55.92
C ILE A 837 10.64 -11.49 56.63
N THR A 838 11.01 -11.46 57.92
CA THR A 838 10.82 -12.52 58.88
C THR A 838 9.36 -12.90 59.01
N GLU A 839 9.17 -14.22 59.05
CA GLU A 839 7.90 -14.91 59.33
C GLU A 839 7.26 -14.41 60.64
N VAL A 840 5.96 -14.15 60.59
CA VAL A 840 5.06 -14.28 61.75
C VAL A 840 3.88 -15.11 61.28
N GLU A 841 3.87 -16.34 61.78
CA GLU A 841 2.67 -17.22 61.79
C GLU A 841 1.61 -16.56 62.66
N GLU A 842 0.38 -16.43 62.15
CA GLU A 842 -0.82 -16.57 62.96
C GLU A 842 -2.00 -17.13 62.17
N THR A 843 -2.39 -18.29 62.58
CA THR A 843 -3.66 -18.97 62.41
C THR A 843 -4.86 -18.07 62.57
N ILE A 844 -5.87 -18.20 61.74
CA ILE A 844 -7.28 -18.22 62.13
C ILE A 844 -8.18 -18.87 61.04
N SER A 845 -8.95 -19.77 61.55
CA SER A 845 -9.99 -20.59 60.99
C SER A 845 -11.22 -19.89 60.43
N GLN A 846 -11.84 -20.60 59.49
CA GLN A 846 -13.28 -20.72 59.18
C GLN A 846 -14.20 -19.53 59.49
N VAL A 847 -14.96 -19.09 58.46
CA VAL A 847 -16.44 -18.99 58.52
C VAL A 847 -16.99 -18.95 57.08
N GLN A 848 -17.94 -19.84 56.82
CA GLN A 848 -18.90 -19.87 55.72
C GLN A 848 -19.83 -18.65 55.77
N PHE A 849 -20.11 -18.04 54.66
CA PHE A 849 -21.45 -17.90 54.06
C PHE A 849 -21.28 -17.39 52.62
#